data_9a2c637f5a737cb8850e89307beb0e8c
#
_entry.id   9a2c637f5a737cb8850e89307beb0e8c
#
_cell.length_a   1.000
_cell.length_b   1.000
_cell.length_c   1.000
_cell.angle_alpha   90.00
_cell.angle_beta   90.00
_cell.angle_gamma   90.00
#
_symmetry.space_group_name_H-M   'P 1'
#
loop_
_entity.id
_entity.type
_entity.pdbx_description
1 polymer ?
#
loop_
_entity_poly.entity_id
_entity_poly.type
_entity_poly.pdbx_seq_one_letter_code
_entity_poly.pdbx_strand_id
1 'polypeptide(L)'
;MMKQYFKIKEQNKDSILFFRLGDFYEMFYDDAKIASKELELTLTGRDCGQAERAPMCGVPFHSYEGYIARLVAKGYKVAICEQTEDPATAKGLVKRDIIRVITPGTVMESSMLDEGRNNYICCMFSENKKIGLCFCDISTGELYATEISGSDSVNSLTSQLASYNPREILIGGDIVKIKSLPAFIKSKLSAGVEMLRDESFDNKLCTDTVNMQFGEEMQCIADSQVLISAIGALINYLKETQKNGLERINKIELYSDKQYMNLDYNTQRNLELTATMLNKEKRGSLLWVLDKTKTAMGKRLIRSWLEHPLLNVSAINNRQSAVEELVNNNMLRLDIMDALSGIFDIERLMTRIVYGSANGRELRSLAAALQKLPQLSNLIADCSAKYLKKVYKEIDLLEDIYNLIDSAIVEEPPFSVREGGMIKKGYNSELDLLLTDMNDSKGILARIEAEQREKTGIPKLRVGYNKVFGYYIEVTNSYKDLVPETYIRKQTLTNCERYITQDLKDIEGRILGAKDRSVAMEYTLFDNVRKTVADNLERIQKTAKAIAVLDVLVSLANVAADNRYVRPEVNLSTVIRLKDSRHPVVEALLNDTPFVPNDVYLDSAGERVAIITGPNMAGKSTYMRQVALIVLMAQMGSFVPASSATIGVVDSIFTRVGASDDLASGQSTFMVEMSEVANIVKSATSKSLLILDEIGRGTSTFDGMSIARAVLEYCADRKKLGAKTLFATHYHELTVMQDLLDGVKNYSIAVKKRGDDITFLRRIIPGGADDSFGIEVAKLAGLPNSIINRAKEILKELESGSNAPTVIKEKSEDMQMSLISNDNAVVERLSEVDLNTLTPIEAINLLYELKGMI
;
A
#
# COMPACT_ATOMS: atom_id res chain seq x y z
N MET A 1 -30.37 -28.45 -5.41
CA MET A 1 -29.55 -27.24 -5.32
C MET A 1 -29.38 -26.74 -3.88
N MET A 2 -30.41 -26.35 -3.14
CA MET A 2 -30.30 -25.82 -1.76
C MET A 2 -29.62 -26.79 -0.78
N LYS A 3 -29.87 -28.11 -0.88
CA LYS A 3 -29.14 -29.09 -0.06
C LYS A 3 -27.61 -29.02 -0.28
N GLN A 4 -27.18 -28.80 -1.53
CA GLN A 4 -25.77 -28.63 -1.87
C GLN A 4 -25.22 -27.30 -1.31
N TYR A 5 -25.98 -26.19 -1.45
CA TYR A 5 -25.65 -24.90 -0.86
C TYR A 5 -25.43 -24.99 0.65
N PHE A 6 -26.38 -25.54 1.39
CA PHE A 6 -26.27 -25.67 2.84
C PHE A 6 -25.08 -26.54 3.27
N LYS A 7 -24.84 -27.67 2.58
CA LYS A 7 -23.69 -28.52 2.88
C LYS A 7 -22.37 -27.77 2.73
N ILE A 8 -22.22 -26.96 1.69
CA ILE A 8 -21.02 -26.16 1.42
C ILE A 8 -20.91 -25.01 2.43
N LYS A 9 -22.04 -24.34 2.72
CA LYS A 9 -22.09 -23.24 3.70
C LYS A 9 -21.77 -23.70 5.12
N GLU A 10 -22.18 -24.89 5.51
CA GLU A 10 -21.90 -25.46 6.83
C GLU A 10 -20.40 -25.64 7.08
N GLN A 11 -19.63 -25.93 6.05
CA GLN A 11 -18.17 -26.03 6.07
C GLN A 11 -17.48 -24.67 6.11
N ASN A 12 -18.18 -23.57 5.72
CA ASN A 12 -17.61 -22.23 5.60
C ASN A 12 -18.55 -21.17 6.19
N LYS A 13 -18.92 -21.36 7.46
CA LYS A 13 -19.92 -20.52 8.17
C LYS A 13 -19.51 -19.04 8.22
N ASP A 14 -18.22 -18.77 8.37
CA ASP A 14 -17.65 -17.44 8.58
C ASP A 14 -17.39 -16.68 7.26
N SER A 15 -17.70 -17.28 6.11
CA SER A 15 -17.46 -16.68 4.79
C SER A 15 -18.77 -16.40 4.07
N ILE A 16 -18.88 -15.29 3.37
CA ILE A 16 -19.99 -15.02 2.43
C ILE A 16 -19.81 -15.94 1.23
N LEU A 17 -20.80 -16.81 0.96
CA LEU A 17 -20.71 -17.81 -0.10
C LEU A 17 -21.21 -17.26 -1.44
N PHE A 18 -20.29 -17.07 -2.39
CA PHE A 18 -20.57 -16.77 -3.79
C PHE A 18 -20.81 -18.07 -4.55
N PHE A 19 -22.06 -18.46 -4.69
CA PHE A 19 -22.47 -19.74 -5.24
C PHE A 19 -22.81 -19.63 -6.74
N ARG A 20 -22.02 -20.28 -7.62
CA ARG A 20 -22.18 -20.21 -9.07
C ARG A 20 -23.48 -20.84 -9.55
N LEU A 21 -24.31 -20.05 -10.20
CA LEU A 21 -25.54 -20.49 -10.87
C LEU A 21 -25.65 -19.82 -12.25
N GLY A 22 -25.36 -20.58 -13.29
CA GLY A 22 -25.31 -20.05 -14.65
C GLY A 22 -24.27 -18.91 -14.77
N ASP A 23 -24.70 -17.73 -15.19
CA ASP A 23 -23.84 -16.56 -15.41
C ASP A 23 -23.72 -15.65 -14.18
N PHE A 24 -24.23 -16.11 -13.03
CA PHE A 24 -24.21 -15.33 -11.78
C PHE A 24 -23.55 -16.09 -10.64
N TYR A 25 -22.96 -15.33 -9.71
CA TYR A 25 -22.74 -15.78 -8.35
C TYR A 25 -23.92 -15.30 -7.52
N GLU A 26 -24.66 -16.25 -6.98
CA GLU A 26 -25.84 -15.98 -6.13
C GLU A 26 -25.51 -16.24 -4.66
N MET A 27 -25.95 -15.36 -3.80
CA MET A 27 -25.88 -15.45 -2.35
C MET A 27 -27.29 -15.65 -1.81
N PHE A 28 -27.43 -16.43 -0.74
CA PHE A 28 -28.72 -16.77 -0.15
C PHE A 28 -28.75 -16.50 1.34
N TYR A 29 -29.95 -16.34 1.89
CA TYR A 29 -30.27 -16.14 3.31
C TYR A 29 -29.46 -14.99 3.93
N ASP A 30 -28.71 -15.25 5.00
CA ASP A 30 -27.97 -14.20 5.72
C ASP A 30 -26.83 -13.62 4.89
N ASP A 31 -26.17 -14.44 4.06
CA ASP A 31 -25.16 -13.96 3.12
C ASP A 31 -25.75 -12.95 2.13
N ALA A 32 -26.98 -13.21 1.64
CA ALA A 32 -27.68 -12.27 0.76
C ALA A 32 -28.05 -10.96 1.46
N LYS A 33 -28.48 -11.01 2.71
CA LYS A 33 -28.82 -9.81 3.49
C LYS A 33 -27.58 -8.95 3.74
N ILE A 34 -26.46 -9.58 4.12
CA ILE A 34 -25.17 -8.90 4.33
C ILE A 34 -24.69 -8.31 3.02
N ALA A 35 -24.57 -9.12 1.97
CA ALA A 35 -24.06 -8.68 0.68
C ALA A 35 -24.93 -7.59 0.03
N SER A 36 -26.27 -7.71 0.12
CA SER A 36 -27.18 -6.68 -0.36
C SER A 36 -26.95 -5.33 0.30
N LYS A 37 -26.77 -5.31 1.63
CA LYS A 37 -26.49 -4.09 2.40
C LYS A 37 -25.12 -3.50 2.09
N GLU A 38 -24.08 -4.34 2.10
CA GLU A 38 -22.69 -3.88 1.96
C GLU A 38 -22.30 -3.50 0.53
N LEU A 39 -22.96 -4.12 -0.45
CA LEU A 39 -22.70 -3.90 -1.89
C LEU A 39 -23.77 -3.04 -2.56
N GLU A 40 -24.84 -2.66 -1.83
CA GLU A 40 -25.98 -1.90 -2.37
C GLU A 40 -26.70 -2.66 -3.52
N LEU A 41 -26.83 -3.99 -3.36
CA LEU A 41 -27.51 -4.85 -4.32
C LEU A 41 -28.99 -5.00 -3.97
N THR A 42 -29.82 -5.15 -4.98
CA THR A 42 -31.24 -5.43 -4.77
C THR A 42 -31.42 -6.82 -4.14
N LEU A 43 -32.05 -6.87 -2.97
CA LEU A 43 -32.45 -8.11 -2.32
C LEU A 43 -33.72 -8.62 -2.96
N THR A 44 -33.66 -9.82 -3.54
CA THR A 44 -34.78 -10.51 -4.19
C THR A 44 -35.10 -11.80 -3.43
N GLY A 45 -36.04 -12.58 -3.92
CA GLY A 45 -36.39 -13.88 -3.33
C GLY A 45 -36.50 -14.96 -4.39
N ARG A 46 -35.89 -16.12 -4.11
CA ARG A 46 -35.96 -17.33 -4.95
C ARG A 46 -36.90 -18.35 -4.36
N ASP A 47 -37.76 -18.91 -5.20
CA ASP A 47 -38.61 -20.03 -4.79
C ASP A 47 -37.73 -21.31 -4.65
N CYS A 48 -37.75 -21.87 -3.45
CA CYS A 48 -36.95 -23.05 -3.08
C CYS A 48 -37.85 -24.21 -2.61
N GLY A 49 -39.18 -24.14 -2.90
CA GLY A 49 -40.15 -25.15 -2.48
C GLY A 49 -40.53 -25.09 -1.01
N GLN A 50 -40.29 -23.95 -0.35
CA GLN A 50 -40.74 -23.62 1.02
C GLN A 50 -41.85 -22.58 0.98
N ALA A 51 -42.57 -22.40 2.08
CA ALA A 51 -43.67 -21.43 2.18
C ALA A 51 -43.20 -19.97 1.93
N GLU A 52 -41.95 -19.66 2.30
CA GLU A 52 -41.34 -18.36 2.10
C GLU A 52 -40.21 -18.47 1.03
N ARG A 53 -40.09 -17.44 0.20
CA ARG A 53 -38.98 -17.34 -0.75
C ARG A 53 -37.66 -17.13 0.00
N ALA A 54 -36.61 -17.87 -0.37
CA ALA A 54 -35.27 -17.65 0.17
C ALA A 54 -34.74 -16.28 -0.25
N PRO A 55 -34.36 -15.38 0.68
CA PRO A 55 -33.70 -14.13 0.34
C PRO A 55 -32.46 -14.38 -0.52
N MET A 56 -32.31 -13.64 -1.60
CA MET A 56 -31.26 -13.84 -2.59
C MET A 56 -30.80 -12.49 -3.16
N CYS A 57 -29.51 -12.35 -3.39
CA CYS A 57 -28.94 -11.35 -4.29
C CYS A 57 -27.84 -12.02 -5.14
N GLY A 58 -27.44 -11.39 -6.23
CA GLY A 58 -26.44 -11.97 -7.11
C GLY A 58 -25.65 -10.92 -7.90
N VAL A 59 -24.47 -11.33 -8.34
CA VAL A 59 -23.58 -10.52 -9.17
C VAL A 59 -23.17 -11.31 -10.41
N PRO A 60 -22.97 -10.67 -11.59
CA PRO A 60 -22.50 -11.36 -12.78
C PRO A 60 -21.10 -11.95 -12.54
N PHE A 61 -20.88 -13.19 -13.00
CA PHE A 61 -19.62 -13.88 -12.75
C PHE A 61 -18.39 -13.21 -13.38
N HIS A 62 -18.59 -12.51 -14.49
CA HIS A 62 -17.50 -11.83 -15.20
C HIS A 62 -17.06 -10.50 -14.55
N SER A 63 -17.82 -9.99 -13.58
CA SER A 63 -17.54 -8.73 -12.88
C SER A 63 -17.48 -8.87 -11.36
N TYR A 64 -17.36 -10.08 -10.84
CA TYR A 64 -17.43 -10.39 -9.41
C TYR A 64 -16.28 -9.78 -8.59
N GLU A 65 -15.12 -9.55 -9.21
CA GLU A 65 -13.92 -9.06 -8.53
C GLU A 65 -14.16 -7.73 -7.80
N GLY A 66 -14.81 -6.75 -8.45
CA GLY A 66 -15.09 -5.45 -7.85
C GLY A 66 -16.02 -5.53 -6.62
N TYR A 67 -16.95 -6.49 -6.63
CA TYR A 67 -17.84 -6.73 -5.48
C TYR A 67 -17.11 -7.41 -4.33
N ILE A 68 -16.27 -8.41 -4.62
CA ILE A 68 -15.43 -9.07 -3.61
C ILE A 68 -14.46 -8.07 -2.99
N ALA A 69 -13.81 -7.21 -3.78
CA ALA A 69 -12.93 -6.18 -3.28
C ALA A 69 -13.58 -5.30 -2.19
N ARG A 70 -14.84 -4.90 -2.41
CA ARG A 70 -15.62 -4.11 -1.43
C ARG A 70 -15.92 -4.87 -0.14
N LEU A 71 -16.24 -6.16 -0.22
CA LEU A 71 -16.49 -7.00 0.95
C LEU A 71 -15.20 -7.27 1.73
N VAL A 72 -14.13 -7.65 1.04
CA VAL A 72 -12.83 -7.94 1.65
C VAL A 72 -12.21 -6.70 2.30
N ALA A 73 -12.35 -5.51 1.67
CA ALA A 73 -11.92 -4.24 2.25
C ALA A 73 -12.63 -3.91 3.57
N LYS A 74 -13.87 -4.42 3.77
CA LYS A 74 -14.64 -4.31 5.00
C LYS A 74 -14.36 -5.44 6.00
N GLY A 75 -13.42 -6.35 5.69
CA GLY A 75 -12.98 -7.45 6.56
C GLY A 75 -13.79 -8.75 6.42
N TYR A 76 -14.72 -8.84 5.45
CA TYR A 76 -15.45 -10.09 5.20
C TYR A 76 -14.58 -11.10 4.46
N LYS A 77 -14.74 -12.39 4.78
CA LYS A 77 -14.22 -13.51 3.99
C LYS A 77 -15.24 -13.90 2.93
N VAL A 78 -14.78 -14.22 1.73
CA VAL A 78 -15.64 -14.61 0.60
C VAL A 78 -15.22 -15.96 0.07
N ALA A 79 -16.12 -16.95 0.13
CA ALA A 79 -15.90 -18.28 -0.42
C ALA A 79 -16.45 -18.36 -1.85
N ILE A 80 -15.61 -18.69 -2.82
CA ILE A 80 -16.00 -18.85 -4.22
C ILE A 80 -16.31 -20.30 -4.49
N CYS A 81 -17.56 -20.56 -4.84
CA CYS A 81 -18.05 -21.90 -5.18
C CYS A 81 -18.34 -22.00 -6.69
N GLU A 82 -17.56 -22.81 -7.37
CA GLU A 82 -17.65 -23.06 -8.81
C GLU A 82 -18.21 -24.41 -9.16
N GLN A 83 -18.65 -24.54 -10.43
CA GLN A 83 -19.06 -25.81 -11.01
C GLN A 83 -17.80 -26.62 -11.34
N THR A 84 -17.68 -27.82 -10.77
CA THR A 84 -16.53 -28.72 -10.96
C THR A 84 -16.77 -29.75 -12.06
N GLU A 85 -18.00 -29.81 -12.60
CA GLU A 85 -18.40 -30.68 -13.71
C GLU A 85 -18.94 -29.84 -14.87
N ASP A 86 -18.72 -30.31 -16.11
CA ASP A 86 -19.29 -29.68 -17.28
C ASP A 86 -20.82 -29.87 -17.27
N PRO A 87 -21.61 -28.78 -17.33
CA PRO A 87 -23.07 -28.85 -17.39
C PRO A 87 -23.60 -29.70 -18.55
N ALA A 88 -22.85 -29.79 -19.67
CA ALA A 88 -23.25 -30.56 -20.85
C ALA A 88 -23.14 -32.08 -20.64
N THR A 89 -22.26 -32.53 -19.74
CA THR A 89 -22.01 -33.96 -19.48
C THR A 89 -22.62 -34.47 -18.19
N ALA A 90 -23.09 -33.55 -17.32
CA ALA A 90 -23.59 -33.88 -16.00
C ALA A 90 -24.92 -34.64 -16.05
N LYS A 91 -24.97 -35.84 -15.46
CA LYS A 91 -26.19 -36.59 -15.24
C LYS A 91 -26.89 -36.12 -13.96
N GLY A 92 -27.62 -34.99 -14.04
CA GLY A 92 -28.36 -34.45 -12.90
C GLY A 92 -27.90 -33.06 -12.46
N LEU A 93 -27.84 -32.80 -11.13
CA LEU A 93 -27.34 -31.54 -10.59
C LEU A 93 -25.81 -31.49 -10.73
N VAL A 94 -25.32 -30.49 -11.44
CA VAL A 94 -23.87 -30.19 -11.57
C VAL A 94 -23.24 -30.10 -10.21
N LYS A 95 -22.14 -30.81 -9.99
CA LYS A 95 -21.38 -30.77 -8.76
C LYS A 95 -20.69 -29.39 -8.63
N ARG A 96 -20.69 -28.86 -7.40
CA ARG A 96 -20.07 -27.59 -7.06
C ARG A 96 -19.20 -27.80 -5.85
N ASP A 97 -18.08 -27.09 -5.84
CA ASP A 97 -17.16 -27.10 -4.69
C ASP A 97 -16.52 -25.73 -4.52
N ILE A 98 -16.00 -25.47 -3.32
CA ILE A 98 -15.22 -24.26 -3.08
C ILE A 98 -13.86 -24.41 -3.73
N ILE A 99 -13.58 -23.50 -4.65
CA ILE A 99 -12.28 -23.45 -5.31
C ILE A 99 -11.31 -22.56 -4.53
N ARG A 100 -11.83 -21.58 -3.76
CA ARG A 100 -11.02 -20.63 -3.03
C ARG A 100 -11.84 -19.86 -1.98
N VAL A 101 -11.19 -19.49 -0.86
CA VAL A 101 -11.70 -18.52 0.10
C VAL A 101 -10.80 -17.29 0.05
N ILE A 102 -11.36 -16.13 -0.26
CA ILE A 102 -10.63 -14.85 -0.33
C ILE A 102 -10.81 -14.13 1.01
N THR A 103 -9.68 -13.81 1.63
CA THR A 103 -9.58 -13.04 2.88
C THR A 103 -8.75 -11.79 2.64
N PRO A 104 -8.70 -10.80 3.55
CA PRO A 104 -7.90 -9.59 3.36
C PRO A 104 -6.42 -9.84 3.05
N GLY A 105 -5.84 -10.89 3.64
CA GLY A 105 -4.43 -11.28 3.43
C GLY A 105 -4.19 -12.20 2.23
N THR A 106 -5.24 -12.74 1.62
CA THR A 106 -5.11 -13.76 0.55
C THR A 106 -5.58 -13.29 -0.82
N VAL A 107 -5.71 -11.99 -1.03
CA VAL A 107 -6.03 -11.39 -2.33
C VAL A 107 -4.88 -11.58 -3.32
N MET A 108 -5.19 -11.97 -4.56
CA MET A 108 -4.22 -12.14 -5.66
C MET A 108 -4.58 -11.32 -6.91
N GLU A 109 -5.83 -10.89 -7.02
CA GLU A 109 -6.33 -10.14 -8.18
C GLU A 109 -5.72 -8.74 -8.20
N SER A 110 -5.06 -8.39 -9.30
CA SER A 110 -4.40 -7.08 -9.45
C SER A 110 -5.36 -5.90 -9.32
N SER A 111 -6.64 -6.09 -9.69
CA SER A 111 -7.71 -5.08 -9.54
C SER A 111 -8.05 -4.76 -8.08
N MET A 112 -7.70 -5.64 -7.14
CA MET A 112 -7.96 -5.49 -5.71
C MET A 112 -6.73 -5.08 -4.90
N LEU A 113 -5.54 -5.10 -5.53
CA LEU A 113 -4.26 -4.83 -4.88
C LEU A 113 -3.71 -3.45 -5.25
N ASP A 114 -3.07 -2.78 -4.29
CA ASP A 114 -2.24 -1.61 -4.56
C ASP A 114 -0.95 -2.07 -5.26
N GLU A 115 -0.62 -1.45 -6.41
CA GLU A 115 0.60 -1.77 -7.17
C GLU A 115 1.88 -1.51 -6.38
N GLY A 116 1.89 -0.44 -5.57
CA GLY A 116 3.06 0.01 -4.82
C GLY A 116 3.15 -0.55 -3.41
N ARG A 117 2.35 -1.57 -3.07
CA ARG A 117 2.32 -2.15 -1.72
C ARG A 117 2.15 -3.65 -1.75
N ASN A 118 2.87 -4.32 -0.86
CA ASN A 118 2.68 -5.73 -0.58
C ASN A 118 1.40 -5.97 0.23
N ASN A 119 0.81 -7.15 0.07
CA ASN A 119 -0.40 -7.56 0.79
C ASN A 119 -0.09 -8.71 1.74
N TYR A 120 0.54 -8.36 2.88
CA TYR A 120 0.99 -9.37 3.82
C TYR A 120 -0.14 -9.99 4.64
N ILE A 121 -0.10 -11.32 4.76
CA ILE A 121 -0.70 -12.08 5.83
C ILE A 121 0.41 -12.43 6.83
N CYS A 122 0.12 -12.31 8.11
CA CYS A 122 1.06 -12.58 9.19
C CYS A 122 0.58 -13.77 10.01
N CYS A 123 1.49 -14.66 10.40
CA CYS A 123 1.22 -15.63 11.44
C CYS A 123 2.22 -15.47 12.58
N MET A 124 1.73 -15.50 13.80
CA MET A 124 2.54 -15.40 15.00
C MET A 124 2.15 -16.46 16.02
N PHE A 125 3.18 -17.12 16.52
CA PHE A 125 3.06 -18.14 17.55
C PHE A 125 4.09 -17.91 18.65
N SER A 126 3.70 -18.05 19.91
CA SER A 126 4.66 -17.93 21.01
C SER A 126 4.57 -19.07 21.99
N GLU A 127 5.74 -19.53 22.39
CA GLU A 127 5.94 -20.55 23.41
C GLU A 127 7.25 -20.27 24.14
N ASN A 128 7.27 -20.50 25.46
CA ASN A 128 8.49 -20.36 26.29
C ASN A 128 9.18 -18.97 26.16
N LYS A 129 8.42 -17.88 26.08
CA LYS A 129 8.89 -16.48 25.90
C LYS A 129 9.62 -16.21 24.57
N LYS A 130 9.57 -17.11 23.62
CA LYS A 130 10.02 -16.91 22.26
C LYS A 130 8.80 -16.71 21.37
N ILE A 131 8.92 -15.84 20.38
CA ILE A 131 7.85 -15.53 19.42
C ILE A 131 8.39 -15.87 18.03
N GLY A 132 7.75 -16.81 17.35
CA GLY A 132 7.92 -17.03 15.92
C GLY A 132 6.97 -16.14 15.14
N LEU A 133 7.51 -15.39 14.20
CA LEU A 133 6.77 -14.41 13.40
C LEU A 133 7.08 -14.62 11.93
N CYS A 134 6.07 -14.74 11.10
CA CYS A 134 6.25 -14.79 9.66
C CYS A 134 5.23 -13.92 8.92
N PHE A 135 5.67 -13.35 7.80
CA PHE A 135 4.88 -12.50 6.89
C PHE A 135 4.94 -13.10 5.49
N CYS A 136 3.80 -13.30 4.87
CA CYS A 136 3.72 -13.83 3.52
C CYS A 136 2.89 -12.90 2.64
N ASP A 137 3.40 -12.54 1.47
CA ASP A 137 2.62 -11.94 0.39
C ASP A 137 2.33 -12.99 -0.66
N ILE A 138 1.09 -13.48 -0.68
CA ILE A 138 0.68 -14.50 -1.64
C ILE A 138 0.74 -14.00 -3.08
N SER A 139 0.57 -12.69 -3.30
CA SER A 139 0.56 -12.12 -4.64
C SER A 139 1.95 -12.07 -5.29
N THR A 140 3.04 -12.09 -4.49
CA THR A 140 4.43 -12.11 -4.98
C THR A 140 5.14 -13.42 -4.69
N GLY A 141 4.65 -14.20 -3.71
CA GLY A 141 5.26 -15.45 -3.26
C GLY A 141 6.38 -15.26 -2.25
N GLU A 142 6.52 -14.07 -1.66
CA GLU A 142 7.52 -13.77 -0.64
C GLU A 142 7.09 -14.26 0.73
N LEU A 143 8.02 -14.86 1.48
CA LEU A 143 7.84 -15.27 2.87
C LEU A 143 9.05 -14.82 3.70
N TYR A 144 8.80 -13.91 4.63
CA TYR A 144 9.78 -13.42 5.61
C TYR A 144 9.51 -14.04 6.96
N ALA A 145 10.57 -14.42 7.70
CA ALA A 145 10.42 -15.03 9.02
C ALA A 145 11.49 -14.54 9.98
N THR A 146 11.11 -14.36 11.25
CA THR A 146 12.02 -13.97 12.33
C THR A 146 11.59 -14.54 13.68
N GLU A 147 12.57 -14.87 14.53
CA GLU A 147 12.35 -15.22 15.94
C GLU A 147 12.63 -14.00 16.81
N ILE A 148 11.68 -13.63 17.65
CA ILE A 148 11.82 -12.55 18.63
C ILE A 148 11.92 -13.18 20.03
N SER A 149 12.93 -12.76 20.80
CA SER A 149 13.16 -13.22 22.16
C SER A 149 13.69 -12.08 23.03
N GLY A 150 13.54 -12.20 24.36
CA GLY A 150 14.07 -11.23 25.32
C GLY A 150 13.00 -10.40 26.03
N SER A 151 13.44 -9.47 26.86
CA SER A 151 12.57 -8.66 27.73
C SER A 151 11.74 -7.62 26.98
N ASP A 152 12.17 -7.19 25.79
CA ASP A 152 11.51 -6.19 24.93
C ASP A 152 10.75 -6.81 23.75
N SER A 153 10.42 -8.09 23.84
CA SER A 153 9.79 -8.86 22.75
C SER A 153 8.47 -8.25 22.26
N VAL A 154 7.68 -7.63 23.13
CA VAL A 154 6.40 -7.01 22.75
C VAL A 154 6.62 -5.75 21.91
N ASN A 155 7.62 -4.90 22.24
CA ASN A 155 7.94 -3.72 21.47
C ASN A 155 8.54 -4.10 20.10
N SER A 156 9.46 -5.07 20.07
CA SER A 156 9.97 -5.64 18.81
C SER A 156 8.83 -6.18 17.94
N LEU A 157 7.89 -6.96 18.51
CA LEU A 157 6.74 -7.48 17.81
C LEU A 157 5.89 -6.37 17.19
N THR A 158 5.55 -5.34 17.98
CA THR A 158 4.74 -4.22 17.48
C THR A 158 5.47 -3.40 16.42
N SER A 159 6.79 -3.25 16.51
CA SER A 159 7.61 -2.60 15.48
C SER A 159 7.62 -3.39 14.17
N GLN A 160 7.79 -4.73 14.22
CA GLN A 160 7.73 -5.59 13.04
C GLN A 160 6.34 -5.54 12.39
N LEU A 161 5.27 -5.63 13.19
CA LEU A 161 3.91 -5.49 12.68
C LEU A 161 3.65 -4.11 12.03
N ALA A 162 4.25 -3.05 12.55
CA ALA A 162 4.16 -1.71 11.98
C ALA A 162 4.88 -1.61 10.63
N SER A 163 6.09 -2.20 10.51
CA SER A 163 6.91 -2.15 9.30
C SER A 163 6.30 -2.95 8.15
N TYR A 164 5.84 -4.18 8.42
CA TYR A 164 5.19 -5.00 7.38
C TYR A 164 3.73 -4.63 7.16
N ASN A 165 3.06 -4.06 8.15
CA ASN A 165 1.66 -3.60 8.11
C ASN A 165 0.71 -4.62 7.47
N PRO A 166 0.59 -5.84 8.03
CA PRO A 166 -0.20 -6.91 7.46
C PRO A 166 -1.69 -6.56 7.40
N ARG A 167 -2.41 -7.13 6.43
CA ARG A 167 -3.86 -7.01 6.29
C ARG A 167 -4.62 -8.05 7.08
N GLU A 168 -3.97 -9.15 7.38
CA GLU A 168 -4.54 -10.25 8.13
C GLU A 168 -3.49 -10.84 9.07
N ILE A 169 -3.89 -11.18 10.28
CA ILE A 169 -3.00 -11.66 11.33
C ILE A 169 -3.59 -12.94 11.95
N LEU A 170 -2.86 -14.03 11.85
CA LEU A 170 -3.17 -15.30 12.48
C LEU A 170 -2.42 -15.41 13.82
N ILE A 171 -3.11 -15.76 14.88
CA ILE A 171 -2.56 -15.74 16.24
C ILE A 171 -2.70 -17.11 16.90
N GLY A 172 -1.65 -17.56 17.61
CA GLY A 172 -1.66 -18.78 18.43
C GLY A 172 -0.73 -18.73 19.63
N GLY A 173 -0.88 -19.71 20.51
CA GLY A 173 -0.07 -19.87 21.70
C GLY A 173 -0.21 -18.75 22.73
N ASP A 174 0.86 -18.42 23.42
CA ASP A 174 0.87 -17.43 24.50
C ASP A 174 0.67 -15.97 24.05
N ILE A 175 0.70 -15.68 22.74
CA ILE A 175 0.45 -14.33 22.18
C ILE A 175 -0.95 -13.82 22.59
N VAL A 176 -1.93 -14.68 22.69
CA VAL A 176 -3.29 -14.37 23.11
C VAL A 176 -3.33 -13.71 24.48
N LYS A 177 -2.33 -13.97 25.35
CA LYS A 177 -2.23 -13.41 26.69
C LYS A 177 -1.69 -11.97 26.73
N ILE A 178 -1.17 -11.44 25.62
CA ILE A 178 -0.61 -10.08 25.53
C ILE A 178 -1.74 -9.07 25.40
N LYS A 179 -2.18 -8.49 26.52
CA LYS A 179 -3.35 -7.60 26.60
C LYS A 179 -3.27 -6.33 25.74
N SER A 180 -2.05 -5.81 25.48
CA SER A 180 -1.85 -4.59 24.69
C SER A 180 -1.96 -4.81 23.18
N LEU A 181 -1.76 -6.03 22.69
CA LEU A 181 -1.65 -6.36 21.28
C LEU A 181 -2.98 -6.18 20.49
N PRO A 182 -4.14 -6.66 21.00
CA PRO A 182 -5.41 -6.46 20.28
C PRO A 182 -5.77 -4.99 20.09
N ALA A 183 -5.51 -4.15 21.11
CA ALA A 183 -5.75 -2.72 21.03
C ALA A 183 -4.83 -2.06 20.00
N PHE A 184 -3.56 -2.43 19.96
CA PHE A 184 -2.59 -1.96 18.96
C PHE A 184 -3.02 -2.34 17.54
N ILE A 185 -3.35 -3.61 17.28
CA ILE A 185 -3.76 -4.08 15.95
C ILE A 185 -5.02 -3.33 15.48
N LYS A 186 -6.03 -3.25 16.34
CA LYS A 186 -7.31 -2.60 15.99
C LYS A 186 -7.15 -1.10 15.74
N SER A 187 -6.38 -0.38 16.57
CA SER A 187 -6.28 1.09 16.49
C SER A 187 -5.24 1.58 15.49
N LYS A 188 -4.17 0.81 15.25
CA LYS A 188 -3.00 1.27 14.48
C LYS A 188 -2.86 0.58 13.12
N LEU A 189 -3.15 -0.72 13.00
CA LEU A 189 -2.94 -1.48 11.77
C LEU A 189 -4.19 -1.68 10.93
N SER A 190 -5.37 -1.68 11.57
CA SER A 190 -6.66 -1.98 10.90
C SER A 190 -6.65 -3.35 10.19
N ALA A 191 -5.92 -4.33 10.73
CA ALA A 191 -5.80 -5.68 10.21
C ALA A 191 -6.92 -6.58 10.75
N GLY A 192 -7.36 -7.54 9.92
CA GLY A 192 -8.20 -8.65 10.38
C GLY A 192 -7.39 -9.58 11.30
N VAL A 193 -7.98 -10.01 12.40
CA VAL A 193 -7.33 -10.94 13.35
C VAL A 193 -8.12 -12.23 13.40
N GLU A 194 -7.43 -13.36 13.23
CA GLU A 194 -7.98 -14.70 13.36
C GLU A 194 -7.20 -15.49 14.40
N MET A 195 -7.93 -16.05 15.35
CA MET A 195 -7.36 -16.95 16.34
C MET A 195 -7.43 -18.38 15.81
N LEU A 196 -6.28 -18.96 15.51
CA LEU A 196 -6.20 -20.37 15.12
C LEU A 196 -6.31 -21.28 16.35
N ARG A 197 -6.80 -22.51 16.13
CA ARG A 197 -6.86 -23.52 17.17
C ARG A 197 -5.46 -24.04 17.51
N ASP A 198 -5.26 -24.49 18.74
CA ASP A 198 -3.96 -25.02 19.17
C ASP A 198 -3.49 -26.21 18.31
N GLU A 199 -4.41 -27.02 17.78
CA GLU A 199 -4.08 -28.11 16.88
C GLU A 199 -3.40 -27.65 15.59
N SER A 200 -3.65 -26.42 15.14
CA SER A 200 -3.02 -25.83 13.96
C SER A 200 -1.52 -25.59 14.15
N PHE A 201 -1.05 -25.54 15.39
CA PHE A 201 0.35 -25.33 15.76
C PHE A 201 1.03 -26.62 16.25
N ASP A 202 0.40 -27.78 16.04
CA ASP A 202 0.99 -29.07 16.40
C ASP A 202 2.37 -29.24 15.74
N ASN A 203 3.38 -29.56 16.56
CA ASN A 203 4.76 -29.61 16.13
C ASN A 203 4.99 -30.58 14.96
N LYS A 204 4.38 -31.75 15.00
CA LYS A 204 4.56 -32.77 13.96
C LYS A 204 3.90 -32.32 12.67
N LEU A 205 2.64 -31.84 12.75
CA LEU A 205 1.89 -31.35 11.60
C LEU A 205 2.63 -30.21 10.92
N CYS A 206 3.11 -29.22 11.70
CA CYS A 206 3.83 -28.06 11.18
C CYS A 206 5.18 -28.47 10.57
N THR A 207 5.94 -29.35 11.22
CA THR A 207 7.22 -29.85 10.70
C THR A 207 7.03 -30.58 9.37
N ASP A 208 6.06 -31.51 9.29
CA ASP A 208 5.76 -32.23 8.06
C ASP A 208 5.33 -31.28 6.95
N THR A 209 4.50 -30.29 7.28
CA THR A 209 4.03 -29.27 6.32
C THR A 209 5.17 -28.42 5.78
N VAL A 210 6.07 -27.92 6.64
CA VAL A 210 7.22 -27.10 6.26
C VAL A 210 8.21 -27.90 5.43
N ASN A 211 8.51 -29.16 5.83
CA ASN A 211 9.36 -30.07 5.05
C ASN A 211 8.80 -30.31 3.64
N MET A 212 7.50 -30.60 3.54
CA MET A 212 6.85 -30.84 2.26
C MET A 212 6.86 -29.60 1.34
N GLN A 213 6.74 -28.40 1.92
CA GLN A 213 6.66 -27.15 1.17
C GLN A 213 8.02 -26.63 0.73
N PHE A 214 9.03 -26.68 1.61
CA PHE A 214 10.31 -25.98 1.43
C PHE A 214 11.52 -26.93 1.27
N GLY A 215 11.38 -28.21 1.55
CA GLY A 215 12.48 -29.17 1.39
C GLY A 215 13.74 -28.75 2.15
N GLU A 216 14.85 -28.58 1.41
CA GLU A 216 16.15 -28.22 2.00
C GLU A 216 16.18 -26.85 2.65
N GLU A 217 15.36 -25.89 2.20
CA GLU A 217 15.25 -24.54 2.77
C GLU A 217 14.81 -24.58 4.26
N MET A 218 14.15 -25.63 4.71
CA MET A 218 13.79 -25.81 6.13
C MET A 218 15.02 -25.79 7.06
N GLN A 219 16.20 -26.14 6.58
CA GLN A 219 17.41 -26.17 7.41
C GLN A 219 17.72 -24.80 8.04
N CYS A 220 17.35 -23.70 7.39
CA CYS A 220 17.57 -22.35 7.91
C CYS A 220 16.77 -22.03 9.19
N ILE A 221 15.67 -22.77 9.46
CA ILE A 221 14.80 -22.58 10.64
C ILE A 221 14.76 -23.79 11.58
N ALA A 222 15.56 -24.84 11.30
CA ALA A 222 15.52 -26.11 12.03
C ALA A 222 15.71 -25.97 13.55
N ASP A 223 16.45 -24.96 13.99
CA ASP A 223 16.76 -24.70 15.41
C ASP A 223 15.65 -23.94 16.13
N SER A 224 14.61 -23.47 15.42
CA SER A 224 13.54 -22.65 15.99
C SER A 224 12.17 -23.29 15.84
N GLN A 225 11.72 -23.99 16.89
CA GLN A 225 10.41 -24.62 16.89
C GLN A 225 9.25 -23.64 16.75
N VAL A 226 9.37 -22.43 17.34
CA VAL A 226 8.32 -21.40 17.22
C VAL A 226 8.18 -20.88 15.78
N LEU A 227 9.28 -20.83 15.01
CA LEU A 227 9.22 -20.48 13.59
C LEU A 227 8.58 -21.60 12.76
N ILE A 228 8.97 -22.84 13.01
CA ILE A 228 8.36 -24.01 12.33
C ILE A 228 6.85 -24.02 12.57
N SER A 229 6.41 -23.79 13.82
CA SER A 229 4.99 -23.77 14.16
C SER A 229 4.27 -22.58 13.48
N ALA A 230 4.85 -21.37 13.48
CA ALA A 230 4.23 -20.21 12.85
C ALA A 230 4.13 -20.36 11.32
N ILE A 231 5.20 -20.81 10.65
CA ILE A 231 5.22 -21.03 9.20
C ILE A 231 4.32 -22.21 8.81
N GLY A 232 4.38 -23.31 9.55
CA GLY A 232 3.55 -24.49 9.29
C GLY A 232 2.07 -24.18 9.40
N ALA A 233 1.65 -23.46 10.45
CA ALA A 233 0.27 -23.03 10.63
C ALA A 233 -0.17 -22.08 9.50
N LEU A 234 0.69 -21.15 9.09
CA LEU A 234 0.41 -20.25 7.96
C LEU A 234 0.20 -21.02 6.65
N ILE A 235 1.10 -21.94 6.32
CA ILE A 235 1.00 -22.74 5.09
C ILE A 235 -0.26 -23.65 5.12
N ASN A 236 -0.61 -24.22 6.26
CA ASN A 236 -1.84 -25.01 6.40
C ASN A 236 -3.08 -24.14 6.18
N TYR A 237 -3.13 -22.94 6.78
CA TYR A 237 -4.20 -21.98 6.56
C TYR A 237 -4.32 -21.58 5.06
N LEU A 238 -3.18 -21.38 4.40
CA LEU A 238 -3.15 -21.07 2.98
C LEU A 238 -3.59 -22.26 2.12
N LYS A 239 -3.25 -23.51 2.48
CA LYS A 239 -3.76 -24.72 1.81
C LYS A 239 -5.28 -24.84 1.92
N GLU A 240 -5.84 -24.53 3.07
CA GLU A 240 -7.29 -24.56 3.29
C GLU A 240 -8.02 -23.47 2.49
N THR A 241 -7.47 -22.26 2.42
CA THR A 241 -8.11 -21.11 1.78
C THR A 241 -7.87 -21.06 0.27
N GLN A 242 -6.66 -21.40 -0.22
CA GLN A 242 -6.28 -21.25 -1.63
C GLN A 242 -6.42 -22.54 -2.45
N LYS A 243 -6.39 -23.69 -1.82
CA LYS A 243 -6.46 -25.04 -2.43
C LYS A 243 -5.27 -25.40 -3.33
N ASN A 244 -4.79 -24.49 -4.19
CA ASN A 244 -3.73 -24.70 -5.18
C ASN A 244 -2.76 -23.51 -5.24
N GLY A 245 -1.65 -23.70 -5.95
CA GLY A 245 -0.75 -22.62 -6.37
C GLY A 245 0.16 -22.10 -5.25
N LEU A 246 0.43 -22.88 -4.20
CA LEU A 246 1.35 -22.51 -3.13
C LEU A 246 2.82 -22.80 -3.48
N GLU A 247 3.09 -23.45 -4.61
CA GLU A 247 4.42 -23.77 -5.11
C GLU A 247 5.29 -22.51 -5.31
N ARG A 248 4.65 -21.36 -5.50
CA ARG A 248 5.32 -20.07 -5.60
C ARG A 248 5.95 -19.57 -4.30
N ILE A 249 5.49 -20.07 -3.16
CA ILE A 249 6.09 -19.82 -1.84
C ILE A 249 7.12 -20.92 -1.63
N ASN A 250 8.28 -20.76 -2.26
CA ASN A 250 9.32 -21.81 -2.32
C ASN A 250 10.55 -21.49 -1.49
N LYS A 251 10.63 -20.29 -0.91
CA LYS A 251 11.79 -19.81 -0.17
C LYS A 251 11.40 -19.12 1.13
N ILE A 252 12.20 -19.35 2.17
CA ILE A 252 12.08 -18.68 3.47
C ILE A 252 13.18 -17.62 3.57
N GLU A 253 12.81 -16.33 3.57
CA GLU A 253 13.76 -15.25 3.83
C GLU A 253 13.84 -15.02 5.35
N LEU A 254 14.80 -15.69 5.99
CA LEU A 254 15.06 -15.51 7.41
C LEU A 254 15.80 -14.18 7.63
N TYR A 255 15.27 -13.34 8.50
CA TYR A 255 15.92 -12.09 8.88
C TYR A 255 16.01 -11.95 10.40
N SER A 256 16.99 -11.19 10.85
CA SER A 256 17.10 -10.78 12.25
C SER A 256 16.63 -9.34 12.38
N ASP A 257 15.93 -9.03 13.48
CA ASP A 257 15.57 -7.67 13.86
C ASP A 257 16.79 -6.74 13.98
N LYS A 258 17.99 -7.32 14.18
CA LYS A 258 19.27 -6.60 14.23
C LYS A 258 19.92 -6.32 12.87
N GLN A 259 19.32 -6.72 11.75
CA GLN A 259 19.81 -6.40 10.39
C GLN A 259 19.35 -5.05 9.91
N TYR A 260 18.23 -4.56 10.45
CA TYR A 260 17.57 -3.33 10.02
C TYR A 260 17.49 -2.34 11.18
N MET A 261 17.47 -1.05 10.83
CA MET A 261 17.15 0.01 11.78
C MET A 261 15.75 -0.18 12.33
N ASN A 262 15.62 -0.14 13.66
CA ASN A 262 14.30 -0.24 14.27
C ASN A 262 13.53 1.09 14.15
N LEU A 263 12.34 1.02 13.57
CA LEU A 263 11.42 2.14 13.39
C LEU A 263 10.05 1.74 13.96
N ASP A 264 9.71 2.25 15.13
CA ASP A 264 8.39 2.00 15.71
C ASP A 264 7.27 2.67 14.91
N TYR A 265 6.02 2.29 15.16
CA TYR A 265 4.85 2.84 14.50
C TYR A 265 4.78 4.37 14.59
N ASN A 266 5.06 4.92 15.78
CA ASN A 266 4.99 6.36 16.01
C ASN A 266 6.05 7.11 15.20
N THR A 267 7.27 6.59 15.13
CA THR A 267 8.35 7.15 14.33
C THR A 267 8.03 7.13 12.84
N GLN A 268 7.55 6.01 12.29
CA GLN A 268 7.16 5.92 10.89
C GLN A 268 6.06 6.94 10.54
N ARG A 269 5.06 7.10 11.43
CA ARG A 269 3.96 8.05 11.28
C ARG A 269 4.43 9.49 11.42
N ASN A 270 5.18 9.80 12.47
CA ASN A 270 5.62 11.17 12.78
C ASN A 270 6.61 11.72 11.76
N LEU A 271 7.41 10.86 11.14
CA LEU A 271 8.30 11.21 10.04
C LEU A 271 7.60 11.19 8.67
N GLU A 272 6.33 10.79 8.62
CA GLU A 272 5.56 10.71 7.38
C GLU A 272 6.30 9.95 6.28
N LEU A 273 6.80 8.75 6.60
CA LEU A 273 7.65 7.99 5.70
C LEU A 273 6.95 7.60 4.41
N THR A 274 5.76 7.02 4.52
CA THR A 274 5.02 6.46 3.37
C THR A 274 3.71 7.17 3.06
N ALA A 275 3.15 7.89 4.03
CA ALA A 275 1.92 8.66 3.91
C ALA A 275 1.91 9.83 4.91
N THR A 276 1.18 10.90 4.59
CA THR A 276 0.97 12.04 5.47
C THR A 276 0.12 11.68 6.69
N MET A 277 0.35 12.33 7.83
CA MET A 277 -0.41 12.08 9.07
C MET A 277 -1.89 12.46 8.93
N LEU A 278 -2.17 13.58 8.27
CA LEU A 278 -3.51 14.17 8.23
C LEU A 278 -4.40 13.45 7.21
N ASN A 279 -3.98 13.37 5.96
CA ASN A 279 -4.80 12.87 4.86
C ASN A 279 -4.52 11.42 4.49
N LYS A 280 -3.46 10.80 5.06
CA LYS A 280 -2.97 9.46 4.72
C LYS A 280 -2.65 9.30 3.22
N GLU A 281 -2.24 10.38 2.56
CA GLU A 281 -1.86 10.42 1.16
C GLU A 281 -0.35 10.20 0.99
N LYS A 282 0.05 9.61 -0.15
CA LYS A 282 1.46 9.46 -0.52
C LYS A 282 2.12 10.82 -0.76
N ARG A 283 1.43 11.78 -1.42
CA ARG A 283 1.96 13.12 -1.69
C ARG A 283 2.24 13.86 -0.39
N GLY A 284 3.46 14.36 -0.24
CA GLY A 284 3.93 15.01 0.99
C GLY A 284 4.62 14.06 1.96
N SER A 285 4.81 12.77 1.61
CA SER A 285 5.62 11.81 2.37
C SER A 285 7.05 11.72 1.82
N LEU A 286 7.97 11.07 2.57
CA LEU A 286 9.32 10.81 2.07
C LEU A 286 9.29 9.87 0.85
N LEU A 287 8.44 8.85 0.87
CA LEU A 287 8.26 7.94 -0.26
C LEU A 287 7.85 8.69 -1.54
N TRP A 288 7.01 9.72 -1.44
CA TRP A 288 6.63 10.52 -2.60
C TRP A 288 7.81 11.23 -3.26
N VAL A 289 8.78 11.69 -2.46
CA VAL A 289 9.99 12.33 -2.96
C VAL A 289 10.89 11.32 -3.66
N LEU A 290 11.11 10.15 -3.04
CA LEU A 290 12.09 9.16 -3.47
C LEU A 290 11.60 8.23 -4.58
N ASP A 291 10.29 7.97 -4.66
CA ASP A 291 9.73 7.01 -5.61
C ASP A 291 9.49 7.64 -6.99
N LYS A 292 10.45 7.42 -7.86
CA LYS A 292 10.39 7.68 -9.31
C LYS A 292 10.53 6.39 -10.12
N THR A 293 10.29 5.25 -9.47
CA THR A 293 10.35 3.92 -10.09
C THR A 293 9.34 3.79 -11.24
N LYS A 294 9.66 2.95 -12.20
CA LYS A 294 8.88 2.71 -13.42
C LYS A 294 8.03 1.44 -13.34
N THR A 295 8.43 0.48 -12.50
CA THR A 295 7.77 -0.82 -12.37
C THR A 295 7.02 -0.94 -11.04
N ALA A 296 5.97 -1.75 -11.00
CA ALA A 296 5.24 -2.04 -9.77
C ALA A 296 6.15 -2.76 -8.74
N MET A 297 7.03 -3.64 -9.20
CA MET A 297 8.02 -4.33 -8.38
C MET A 297 8.98 -3.34 -7.72
N GLY A 298 9.49 -2.35 -8.48
CA GLY A 298 10.32 -1.27 -7.96
C GLY A 298 9.59 -0.41 -6.92
N LYS A 299 8.30 -0.07 -7.15
CA LYS A 299 7.47 0.67 -6.17
C LYS A 299 7.36 -0.07 -4.83
N ARG A 300 7.17 -1.39 -4.86
CA ARG A 300 7.13 -2.21 -3.63
C ARG A 300 8.48 -2.24 -2.94
N LEU A 301 9.55 -2.46 -3.70
CA LEU A 301 10.89 -2.58 -3.15
C LEU A 301 11.42 -1.27 -2.54
N ILE A 302 11.18 -0.10 -3.17
CA ILE A 302 11.61 1.20 -2.59
C ILE A 302 10.88 1.49 -1.28
N ARG A 303 9.61 1.13 -1.18
CA ARG A 303 8.85 1.20 0.07
C ARG A 303 9.47 0.29 1.13
N SER A 304 9.76 -0.97 0.79
CA SER A 304 10.40 -1.92 1.70
C SER A 304 11.78 -1.41 2.17
N TRP A 305 12.61 -0.83 1.28
CA TRP A 305 13.89 -0.26 1.68
C TRP A 305 13.75 0.94 2.62
N LEU A 306 12.69 1.70 2.48
CA LEU A 306 12.39 2.84 3.35
C LEU A 306 11.90 2.38 4.72
N GLU A 307 11.08 1.33 4.78
CA GLU A 307 10.55 0.75 6.01
C GLU A 307 11.59 -0.12 6.75
N HIS A 308 12.64 -0.61 6.04
CA HIS A 308 13.71 -1.45 6.57
C HIS A 308 15.12 -0.90 6.21
N PRO A 309 15.55 0.24 6.76
CA PRO A 309 16.88 0.78 6.51
C PRO A 309 17.97 -0.15 7.06
N LEU A 310 19.10 -0.22 6.38
CA LEU A 310 20.18 -1.16 6.72
C LEU A 310 21.05 -0.69 7.89
N LEU A 311 21.57 -1.65 8.66
CA LEU A 311 22.62 -1.42 9.67
C LEU A 311 24.03 -1.80 9.16
N ASN A 312 24.11 -2.60 8.11
CA ASN A 312 25.38 -3.05 7.56
C ASN A 312 26.00 -1.99 6.65
N VAL A 313 27.09 -1.37 7.12
CA VAL A 313 27.83 -0.32 6.40
C VAL A 313 28.28 -0.76 4.99
N SER A 314 28.75 -2.01 4.85
CA SER A 314 29.18 -2.51 3.54
C SER A 314 28.03 -2.60 2.54
N ALA A 315 26.86 -3.07 2.99
CA ALA A 315 25.66 -3.14 2.17
C ALA A 315 25.15 -1.73 1.77
N ILE A 316 25.17 -0.78 2.71
CA ILE A 316 24.82 0.62 2.45
C ILE A 316 25.76 1.22 1.40
N ASN A 317 27.07 1.10 1.61
CA ASN A 317 28.07 1.64 0.67
C ASN A 317 28.00 0.99 -0.71
N ASN A 318 27.64 -0.29 -0.81
CA ASN A 318 27.42 -0.96 -2.09
C ASN A 318 26.22 -0.36 -2.85
N ARG A 319 25.11 -0.06 -2.16
CA ARG A 319 23.95 0.64 -2.77
C ARG A 319 24.35 2.04 -3.22
N GLN A 320 25.00 2.81 -2.33
CA GLN A 320 25.45 4.18 -2.64
C GLN A 320 26.43 4.24 -3.81
N SER A 321 27.34 3.27 -3.95
CA SER A 321 28.27 3.22 -5.09
C SER A 321 27.55 2.95 -6.41
N ALA A 322 26.48 2.15 -6.40
CA ALA A 322 25.63 1.94 -7.56
C ALA A 322 24.83 3.22 -7.92
N VAL A 323 24.30 3.89 -6.92
CA VAL A 323 23.60 5.18 -7.10
C VAL A 323 24.57 6.23 -7.66
N GLU A 324 25.80 6.31 -7.14
CA GLU A 324 26.84 7.26 -7.61
C GLU A 324 27.18 7.07 -9.09
N GLU A 325 27.39 5.84 -9.53
CA GLU A 325 27.67 5.53 -10.93
C GLU A 325 26.53 5.99 -11.84
N LEU A 326 25.29 5.76 -11.42
CA LEU A 326 24.09 6.17 -12.16
C LEU A 326 23.85 7.70 -12.11
N VAL A 327 24.22 8.38 -11.02
CA VAL A 327 24.18 9.86 -10.92
C VAL A 327 25.18 10.48 -11.90
N ASN A 328 26.40 9.94 -11.96
CA ASN A 328 27.47 10.47 -12.79
C ASN A 328 27.26 10.19 -14.29
N ASN A 329 26.45 9.21 -14.67
CA ASN A 329 26.13 8.87 -16.05
C ASN A 329 24.65 9.15 -16.37
N ASN A 330 24.36 10.39 -16.78
CA ASN A 330 23.01 10.83 -17.07
C ASN A 330 22.35 10.06 -18.23
N MET A 331 23.10 9.78 -19.30
CA MET A 331 22.58 9.04 -20.45
C MET A 331 22.15 7.63 -20.03
N LEU A 332 23.05 6.89 -19.40
CA LEU A 332 22.76 5.55 -18.91
C LEU A 332 21.53 5.52 -17.98
N ARG A 333 21.42 6.49 -17.07
CA ARG A 333 20.28 6.57 -16.15
C ARG A 333 18.95 6.74 -16.90
N LEU A 334 18.91 7.64 -17.89
CA LEU A 334 17.70 7.90 -18.69
C LEU A 334 17.35 6.71 -19.58
N ASP A 335 18.34 6.08 -20.21
CA ASP A 335 18.14 4.91 -21.06
C ASP A 335 17.59 3.71 -20.26
N ILE A 336 18.09 3.50 -19.02
CA ILE A 336 17.56 2.46 -18.15
C ILE A 336 16.11 2.80 -17.72
N MET A 337 15.80 4.07 -17.41
CA MET A 337 14.44 4.49 -17.07
C MET A 337 13.46 4.24 -18.21
N ASP A 338 13.88 4.49 -19.44
CA ASP A 338 13.07 4.22 -20.63
C ASP A 338 12.88 2.71 -20.85
N ALA A 339 13.95 1.93 -20.76
CA ALA A 339 13.89 0.47 -20.88
C ALA A 339 13.00 -0.19 -19.81
N LEU A 340 13.00 0.33 -18.59
CA LEU A 340 12.13 -0.14 -17.50
C LEU A 340 10.65 0.26 -17.72
N SER A 341 10.41 1.33 -18.48
CA SER A 341 9.05 1.77 -18.78
C SER A 341 8.32 0.73 -19.64
N GLY A 342 7.16 0.29 -19.17
CA GLY A 342 6.37 -0.74 -19.82
C GLY A 342 6.74 -2.18 -19.46
N ILE A 343 7.64 -2.41 -18.51
CA ILE A 343 7.80 -3.72 -17.87
C ILE A 343 6.64 -3.93 -16.91
N PHE A 344 5.82 -4.93 -17.20
CA PHE A 344 4.68 -5.32 -16.39
C PHE A 344 5.11 -5.95 -15.06
N ASP A 345 4.17 -6.11 -14.13
CA ASP A 345 4.39 -6.75 -12.84
C ASP A 345 4.61 -8.26 -12.98
N ILE A 346 5.85 -8.65 -13.24
CA ILE A 346 6.25 -10.05 -13.46
C ILE A 346 5.93 -10.91 -12.24
N GLU A 347 6.13 -10.40 -11.02
CA GLU A 347 5.88 -11.13 -9.78
C GLU A 347 4.41 -11.54 -9.67
N ARG A 348 3.48 -10.60 -9.84
CA ARG A 348 2.04 -10.87 -9.77
C ARG A 348 1.52 -11.65 -10.98
N LEU A 349 2.11 -11.45 -12.17
CA LEU A 349 1.81 -12.28 -13.33
C LEU A 349 2.17 -13.75 -13.10
N MET A 350 3.36 -14.01 -12.56
CA MET A 350 3.80 -15.38 -12.24
C MET A 350 2.88 -16.06 -11.23
N THR A 351 2.39 -15.33 -10.25
CA THR A 351 1.40 -15.86 -9.29
C THR A 351 0.16 -16.38 -10.00
N ARG A 352 -0.40 -15.65 -10.95
CA ARG A 352 -1.58 -16.08 -11.72
C ARG A 352 -1.28 -17.22 -12.67
N ILE A 353 -0.08 -17.25 -13.24
CA ILE A 353 0.39 -18.33 -14.13
C ILE A 353 0.50 -19.65 -13.35
N VAL A 354 1.14 -19.62 -12.17
CA VAL A 354 1.30 -20.81 -11.32
C VAL A 354 -0.05 -21.29 -10.78
N TYR A 355 -0.89 -20.38 -10.33
CA TYR A 355 -2.25 -20.71 -9.86
C TYR A 355 -3.17 -21.30 -10.95
N GLY A 356 -2.84 -21.07 -12.22
CA GLY A 356 -3.63 -21.56 -13.35
C GLY A 356 -4.80 -20.65 -13.76
N SER A 357 -4.86 -19.42 -13.24
CA SER A 357 -5.90 -18.43 -13.58
C SER A 357 -5.48 -17.45 -14.68
N ALA A 358 -4.23 -17.52 -15.13
CA ALA A 358 -3.71 -16.65 -16.18
C ALA A 358 -4.39 -16.94 -17.55
N ASN A 359 -4.60 -15.89 -18.32
CA ASN A 359 -5.12 -15.93 -19.68
C ASN A 359 -4.03 -15.66 -20.73
N GLY A 360 -4.39 -15.72 -22.02
CA GLY A 360 -3.44 -15.50 -23.11
C GLY A 360 -2.83 -14.09 -23.11
N ARG A 361 -3.58 -13.06 -22.70
CA ARG A 361 -3.10 -11.67 -22.63
C ARG A 361 -2.04 -11.50 -21.56
N GLU A 362 -2.15 -12.21 -20.45
CA GLU A 362 -1.18 -12.17 -19.37
C GLU A 362 0.13 -12.86 -19.74
N LEU A 363 0.07 -13.98 -20.49
CA LEU A 363 1.28 -14.57 -21.06
C LEU A 363 1.94 -13.62 -22.08
N ARG A 364 1.16 -12.93 -22.91
CA ARG A 364 1.70 -11.89 -23.83
C ARG A 364 2.32 -10.71 -23.08
N SER A 365 1.71 -10.29 -21.95
CA SER A 365 2.28 -9.25 -21.08
C SER A 365 3.62 -9.69 -20.49
N LEU A 366 3.74 -10.97 -20.09
CA LEU A 366 5.02 -11.53 -19.65
C LEU A 366 6.04 -11.52 -20.80
N ALA A 367 5.68 -12.01 -21.98
CA ALA A 367 6.56 -12.00 -23.16
C ALA A 367 7.04 -10.57 -23.50
N ALA A 368 6.14 -9.57 -23.48
CA ALA A 368 6.50 -8.17 -23.70
C ALA A 368 7.48 -7.63 -22.66
N ALA A 369 7.38 -8.04 -21.41
CA ALA A 369 8.35 -7.70 -20.37
C ALA A 369 9.70 -8.39 -20.63
N LEU A 370 9.69 -9.69 -20.99
CA LEU A 370 10.90 -10.45 -21.29
C LEU A 370 11.65 -9.90 -22.52
N GLN A 371 10.93 -9.41 -23.52
CA GLN A 371 11.51 -8.80 -24.73
C GLN A 371 12.42 -7.61 -24.43
N LYS A 372 12.20 -6.92 -23.30
CA LYS A 372 13.01 -5.78 -22.86
C LYS A 372 14.31 -6.18 -22.17
N LEU A 373 14.45 -7.42 -21.71
CA LEU A 373 15.59 -7.86 -20.89
C LEU A 373 16.93 -7.79 -21.59
N PRO A 374 17.09 -8.14 -22.88
CA PRO A 374 18.37 -7.99 -23.59
C PRO A 374 18.85 -6.54 -23.62
N GLN A 375 17.95 -5.59 -23.91
CA GLN A 375 18.27 -4.17 -23.89
C GLN A 375 18.74 -3.72 -22.50
N LEU A 376 17.98 -4.07 -21.48
CA LEU A 376 18.27 -3.71 -20.10
C LEU A 376 19.61 -4.31 -19.62
N SER A 377 19.87 -5.57 -19.93
CA SER A 377 21.11 -6.26 -19.60
C SER A 377 22.33 -5.59 -20.26
N ASN A 378 22.22 -5.27 -21.55
CA ASN A 378 23.30 -4.60 -22.30
C ASN A 378 23.64 -3.22 -21.71
N LEU A 379 22.65 -2.45 -21.26
CA LEU A 379 22.87 -1.13 -20.65
C LEU A 379 23.73 -1.21 -19.38
N ILE A 380 23.60 -2.26 -18.59
CA ILE A 380 24.32 -2.40 -17.31
C ILE A 380 25.56 -3.31 -17.40
N ALA A 381 25.85 -3.88 -18.56
CA ALA A 381 26.95 -4.83 -18.76
C ALA A 381 28.33 -4.24 -18.38
N ASP A 382 28.57 -2.98 -18.73
CA ASP A 382 29.85 -2.28 -18.53
C ASP A 382 29.90 -1.51 -17.18
N CYS A 383 28.90 -1.59 -16.35
CA CYS A 383 28.88 -0.94 -15.04
C CYS A 383 29.98 -1.47 -14.13
N SER A 384 30.60 -0.58 -13.36
CA SER A 384 31.75 -0.89 -12.50
C SER A 384 31.34 -1.25 -11.07
N ALA A 385 30.26 -0.66 -10.54
CA ALA A 385 29.80 -0.86 -9.18
C ALA A 385 29.42 -2.32 -8.89
N LYS A 386 29.92 -2.84 -7.78
CA LYS A 386 29.69 -4.25 -7.38
C LYS A 386 28.22 -4.65 -7.37
N TYR A 387 27.37 -3.73 -6.93
CA TYR A 387 25.92 -4.02 -6.80
C TYR A 387 25.26 -4.09 -8.18
N LEU A 388 25.62 -3.20 -9.12
CA LEU A 388 25.15 -3.28 -10.51
C LEU A 388 25.66 -4.54 -11.22
N LYS A 389 26.93 -4.93 -10.99
CA LYS A 389 27.46 -6.21 -11.49
C LYS A 389 26.72 -7.42 -10.94
N LYS A 390 26.30 -7.37 -9.68
CA LYS A 390 25.46 -8.42 -9.10
C LYS A 390 24.10 -8.48 -9.80
N VAL A 391 23.43 -7.33 -9.97
CA VAL A 391 22.16 -7.23 -10.70
C VAL A 391 22.29 -7.79 -12.12
N TYR A 392 23.33 -7.39 -12.86
CA TYR A 392 23.61 -7.91 -14.20
C TYR A 392 23.69 -9.45 -14.25
N LYS A 393 24.38 -10.06 -13.30
CA LYS A 393 24.50 -11.54 -13.20
C LYS A 393 23.21 -12.25 -12.80
N GLU A 394 22.32 -11.56 -12.14
CA GLU A 394 21.04 -12.10 -11.68
C GLU A 394 19.92 -11.97 -12.70
N ILE A 395 20.07 -11.12 -13.70
CA ILE A 395 19.16 -11.01 -14.84
C ILE A 395 19.42 -12.17 -15.80
N ASP A 396 18.46 -13.11 -15.85
CA ASP A 396 18.38 -14.14 -16.90
C ASP A 396 17.54 -13.57 -18.05
N LEU A 397 18.04 -13.68 -19.29
CA LEU A 397 17.34 -13.12 -20.47
C LEU A 397 16.04 -13.86 -20.79
N LEU A 398 15.89 -15.10 -20.33
CA LEU A 398 14.66 -15.93 -20.48
C LEU A 398 14.19 -16.02 -21.96
N GLU A 399 15.14 -16.05 -22.90
CA GLU A 399 14.85 -16.09 -24.34
C GLU A 399 14.06 -17.35 -24.74
N ASP A 400 14.33 -18.47 -24.07
CA ASP A 400 13.62 -19.73 -24.23
C ASP A 400 12.12 -19.56 -23.91
N ILE A 401 11.82 -18.88 -22.81
CA ILE A 401 10.45 -18.61 -22.38
C ILE A 401 9.77 -17.58 -23.29
N TYR A 402 10.48 -16.52 -23.66
CA TYR A 402 9.98 -15.53 -24.61
C TYR A 402 9.60 -16.21 -25.93
N ASN A 403 10.51 -16.99 -26.53
CA ASN A 403 10.29 -17.67 -27.80
C ASN A 403 9.14 -18.68 -27.72
N LEU A 404 9.02 -19.41 -26.60
CA LEU A 404 7.90 -20.33 -26.38
C LEU A 404 6.57 -19.59 -26.43
N ILE A 405 6.41 -18.50 -25.68
CA ILE A 405 5.17 -17.74 -25.63
C ILE A 405 4.91 -17.06 -26.98
N ASP A 406 5.94 -16.48 -27.59
CA ASP A 406 5.79 -15.76 -28.86
C ASP A 406 5.45 -16.70 -30.02
N SER A 407 6.00 -17.91 -30.07
CA SER A 407 5.65 -18.89 -31.09
C SER A 407 4.25 -19.50 -30.91
N ALA A 408 3.79 -19.63 -29.65
CA ALA A 408 2.56 -20.33 -29.33
C ALA A 408 1.32 -19.43 -29.32
N ILE A 409 1.42 -18.22 -28.76
CA ILE A 409 0.26 -17.36 -28.48
C ILE A 409 0.16 -16.23 -29.52
N VAL A 410 -1.03 -15.95 -30.02
CA VAL A 410 -1.29 -14.84 -30.97
C VAL A 410 -0.99 -13.48 -30.29
N GLU A 411 -0.74 -12.43 -31.06
CA GLU A 411 -0.42 -11.11 -30.53
C GLU A 411 -1.57 -10.50 -29.72
N GLU A 412 -2.81 -10.66 -30.22
CA GLU A 412 -4.02 -10.18 -29.56
C GLU A 412 -4.93 -11.36 -29.18
N PRO A 413 -4.65 -12.07 -28.08
CA PRO A 413 -5.45 -13.21 -27.71
C PRO A 413 -6.83 -12.79 -27.19
N PRO A 414 -7.86 -13.64 -27.36
CA PRO A 414 -9.18 -13.40 -26.81
C PRO A 414 -9.14 -13.29 -25.29
N PHE A 415 -10.17 -12.72 -24.71
CA PHE A 415 -10.24 -12.55 -23.27
C PHE A 415 -10.36 -13.90 -22.54
N SER A 416 -11.19 -14.79 -23.07
CA SER A 416 -11.44 -16.09 -22.47
C SER A 416 -10.73 -17.20 -23.25
N VAL A 417 -10.06 -18.08 -22.52
CA VAL A 417 -9.41 -19.29 -23.06
C VAL A 417 -10.40 -20.22 -23.77
N ARG A 418 -11.69 -20.11 -23.44
CA ARG A 418 -12.77 -20.93 -24.00
C ARG A 418 -13.36 -20.39 -25.31
N GLU A 419 -12.90 -19.24 -25.79
CA GLU A 419 -13.40 -18.66 -27.05
C GLU A 419 -12.74 -19.27 -28.28
N GLY A 420 -11.55 -19.85 -28.13
CA GLY A 420 -10.69 -20.29 -29.24
C GLY A 420 -9.97 -19.14 -29.93
N GLY A 421 -9.07 -19.44 -30.88
CA GLY A 421 -8.30 -18.42 -31.60
C GLY A 421 -7.12 -17.85 -30.82
N MET A 422 -6.59 -18.60 -29.85
CA MET A 422 -5.52 -18.17 -28.96
C MET A 422 -4.15 -18.64 -29.44
N ILE A 423 -4.06 -19.78 -30.11
CA ILE A 423 -2.82 -20.40 -30.55
C ILE A 423 -2.46 -19.90 -31.95
N LYS A 424 -1.19 -19.53 -32.17
CA LYS A 424 -0.66 -19.10 -33.47
C LYS A 424 -0.73 -20.23 -34.50
N LYS A 425 -1.08 -19.87 -35.71
CA LYS A 425 -1.00 -20.77 -36.86
C LYS A 425 0.45 -21.22 -37.08
N GLY A 426 0.65 -22.51 -37.27
CA GLY A 426 1.96 -23.13 -37.44
C GLY A 426 2.59 -23.66 -36.16
N TYR A 427 1.98 -23.40 -34.98
CA TYR A 427 2.47 -23.94 -33.70
C TYR A 427 2.16 -25.44 -33.54
N ASN A 428 0.99 -25.88 -33.96
CA ASN A 428 0.58 -27.28 -33.93
C ASN A 428 -0.12 -27.68 -35.23
N SER A 429 0.43 -28.69 -35.95
CA SER A 429 -0.07 -29.14 -37.24
C SER A 429 -1.47 -29.77 -37.18
N GLU A 430 -1.82 -30.44 -36.08
CA GLU A 430 -3.14 -31.07 -35.92
C GLU A 430 -4.21 -29.99 -35.70
N LEU A 431 -3.92 -28.95 -34.92
CA LEU A 431 -4.81 -27.80 -34.75
C LEU A 431 -5.01 -27.06 -36.10
N ASP A 432 -3.92 -26.84 -36.84
CA ASP A 432 -3.99 -26.16 -38.14
C ASP A 432 -4.88 -26.94 -39.14
N LEU A 433 -4.79 -28.26 -39.15
CA LEU A 433 -5.70 -29.13 -39.96
C LEU A 433 -7.15 -28.96 -39.53
N LEU A 434 -7.44 -29.01 -38.21
CA LEU A 434 -8.80 -28.82 -37.68
C LEU A 434 -9.37 -27.42 -38.05
N LEU A 435 -8.57 -26.36 -37.96
CA LEU A 435 -8.98 -25.02 -38.32
C LEU A 435 -9.17 -24.85 -39.83
N THR A 436 -8.37 -25.56 -40.65
CA THR A 436 -8.52 -25.58 -42.10
C THR A 436 -9.83 -26.29 -42.51
N ASP A 437 -10.09 -27.46 -41.92
CA ASP A 437 -11.35 -28.19 -42.13
C ASP A 437 -12.58 -27.37 -41.76
N MET A 438 -12.50 -26.58 -40.68
CA MET A 438 -13.57 -25.65 -40.29
C MET A 438 -13.77 -24.51 -41.30
N ASN A 439 -12.71 -23.95 -41.86
CA ASN A 439 -12.81 -22.90 -42.88
C ASN A 439 -13.34 -23.44 -44.20
N ASP A 440 -12.90 -24.63 -44.62
CA ASP A 440 -13.44 -25.33 -45.83
C ASP A 440 -14.92 -25.66 -45.64
N SER A 441 -15.36 -25.89 -44.42
CA SER A 441 -16.79 -26.14 -44.11
C SER A 441 -17.67 -24.89 -44.38
N LYS A 442 -17.16 -23.67 -44.27
CA LYS A 442 -17.88 -22.45 -44.73
C LYS A 442 -18.04 -22.43 -46.26
N GLY A 443 -17.04 -22.90 -46.99
CA GLY A 443 -17.12 -23.08 -48.44
C GLY A 443 -18.12 -24.18 -48.85
N ILE A 444 -18.22 -25.24 -48.06
CA ILE A 444 -19.21 -26.31 -48.25
C ILE A 444 -20.63 -25.77 -48.01
N LEU A 445 -20.86 -24.98 -46.97
CA LEU A 445 -22.18 -24.37 -46.75
C LEU A 445 -22.59 -23.43 -47.90
N ALA A 446 -21.67 -22.64 -48.42
CA ALA A 446 -21.92 -21.80 -49.60
C ALA A 446 -22.22 -22.64 -50.87
N ARG A 447 -21.54 -23.78 -51.04
CA ARG A 447 -21.87 -24.74 -52.11
C ARG A 447 -23.26 -25.36 -51.95
N ILE A 448 -23.58 -25.79 -50.74
CA ILE A 448 -24.91 -26.30 -50.42
C ILE A 448 -25.98 -25.24 -50.71
N GLU A 449 -25.76 -24.01 -50.34
CA GLU A 449 -26.67 -22.91 -50.62
C GLU A 449 -26.87 -22.76 -52.16
N ALA A 450 -25.81 -22.83 -52.92
CA ALA A 450 -25.86 -22.74 -54.38
C ALA A 450 -26.57 -23.99 -54.99
N GLU A 451 -26.21 -25.20 -54.55
CA GLU A 451 -26.81 -26.45 -55.00
C GLU A 451 -28.33 -26.52 -54.69
N GLN A 452 -28.69 -26.10 -53.49
CA GLN A 452 -30.09 -26.09 -53.07
C GLN A 452 -30.89 -25.01 -53.81
N ARG A 453 -30.29 -23.86 -54.18
CA ARG A 453 -30.92 -22.88 -55.07
C ARG A 453 -31.17 -23.44 -56.47
N GLU A 454 -30.19 -24.16 -56.99
CA GLU A 454 -30.30 -24.79 -58.31
C GLU A 454 -31.35 -25.89 -58.32
N LYS A 455 -31.31 -26.79 -57.30
CA LYS A 455 -32.25 -27.91 -57.16
C LYS A 455 -33.72 -27.45 -56.96
N THR A 456 -33.91 -26.41 -56.17
CA THR A 456 -35.27 -25.93 -55.82
C THR A 456 -35.78 -24.82 -56.69
N GLY A 457 -34.93 -24.19 -57.48
CA GLY A 457 -35.29 -23.02 -58.30
C GLY A 457 -35.64 -21.77 -57.47
N ILE A 458 -35.27 -21.71 -56.15
CA ILE A 458 -35.60 -20.64 -55.28
C ILE A 458 -34.40 -19.62 -55.19
N PRO A 459 -34.47 -18.47 -55.88
CA PRO A 459 -33.35 -17.54 -56.01
C PRO A 459 -32.89 -16.90 -54.67
N LYS A 460 -33.83 -16.75 -53.73
CA LYS A 460 -33.61 -16.08 -52.42
C LYS A 460 -33.41 -17.06 -51.26
N LEU A 461 -33.15 -18.35 -51.55
CA LEU A 461 -32.80 -19.32 -50.51
C LEU A 461 -31.46 -18.92 -49.86
N ARG A 462 -31.39 -18.95 -48.53
CA ARG A 462 -30.17 -18.69 -47.78
C ARG A 462 -29.97 -19.75 -46.71
N VAL A 463 -28.71 -20.10 -46.48
CA VAL A 463 -28.31 -20.89 -45.33
C VAL A 463 -27.93 -19.94 -44.16
N GLY A 464 -28.58 -20.10 -43.03
CA GLY A 464 -28.31 -19.31 -41.81
C GLY A 464 -28.06 -20.21 -40.62
N TYR A 465 -27.58 -19.60 -39.50
CA TYR A 465 -27.32 -20.27 -38.22
C TYR A 465 -28.13 -19.62 -37.10
N ASN A 466 -28.69 -20.45 -36.24
CA ASN A 466 -29.35 -20.00 -35.00
C ASN A 466 -28.92 -20.89 -33.84
N LYS A 467 -28.59 -20.26 -32.68
CA LYS A 467 -28.12 -20.99 -31.47
C LYS A 467 -29.09 -22.07 -30.98
N VAL A 468 -30.40 -21.94 -31.24
CA VAL A 468 -31.44 -22.86 -30.76
C VAL A 468 -31.67 -24.03 -31.73
N PHE A 469 -31.61 -23.77 -33.04
CA PHE A 469 -32.00 -24.74 -34.08
C PHE A 469 -30.83 -25.22 -34.94
N GLY A 470 -29.63 -24.62 -34.78
CA GLY A 470 -28.47 -24.92 -35.61
C GLY A 470 -28.52 -24.24 -36.97
N TYR A 471 -27.91 -24.89 -37.97
CA TYR A 471 -27.96 -24.42 -39.35
C TYR A 471 -29.34 -24.69 -39.98
N TYR A 472 -29.87 -23.73 -40.69
CA TYR A 472 -31.16 -23.80 -41.35
C TYR A 472 -31.13 -23.18 -42.73
N ILE A 473 -32.04 -23.64 -43.60
CA ILE A 473 -32.32 -23.04 -44.89
C ILE A 473 -33.51 -22.10 -44.72
N GLU A 474 -33.34 -20.84 -45.06
CA GLU A 474 -34.37 -19.82 -44.99
C GLU A 474 -34.97 -19.62 -46.40
N VAL A 475 -36.29 -19.77 -46.50
CA VAL A 475 -37.07 -19.58 -47.73
C VAL A 475 -38.12 -18.51 -47.45
N THR A 476 -38.20 -17.48 -48.29
CA THR A 476 -39.26 -16.46 -48.21
C THR A 476 -40.62 -17.03 -48.55
N ASN A 477 -41.67 -16.53 -47.89
CA ASN A 477 -43.04 -17.04 -48.07
C ASN A 477 -43.51 -17.03 -49.50
N SER A 478 -42.95 -16.22 -50.38
CA SER A 478 -43.27 -16.18 -51.83
C SER A 478 -42.84 -17.45 -52.62
N TYR A 479 -41.97 -18.27 -52.03
CA TYR A 479 -41.43 -19.48 -52.68
C TYR A 479 -41.71 -20.77 -51.91
N LYS A 480 -42.60 -20.73 -50.90
CA LYS A 480 -42.88 -21.87 -50.02
C LYS A 480 -43.40 -23.10 -50.74
N ASP A 481 -44.15 -22.92 -51.90
CA ASP A 481 -44.71 -23.95 -52.65
C ASP A 481 -43.69 -24.71 -53.55
N LEU A 482 -42.46 -24.14 -53.64
CA LEU A 482 -41.33 -24.77 -54.34
C LEU A 482 -40.43 -25.55 -53.40
N VAL A 483 -40.74 -25.60 -52.11
CA VAL A 483 -39.93 -26.33 -51.13
C VAL A 483 -40.18 -27.84 -51.27
N PRO A 484 -39.09 -28.64 -51.39
CA PRO A 484 -39.23 -30.10 -51.52
C PRO A 484 -39.79 -30.74 -50.24
N GLU A 485 -40.54 -31.83 -50.36
CA GLU A 485 -41.03 -32.58 -49.15
C GLU A 485 -39.97 -33.16 -48.28
N THR A 486 -38.73 -33.26 -48.73
CA THR A 486 -37.56 -33.68 -47.95
C THR A 486 -37.07 -32.64 -46.92
N TYR A 487 -37.59 -31.38 -47.02
CA TYR A 487 -37.24 -30.33 -46.09
C TYR A 487 -38.12 -30.39 -44.84
N ILE A 488 -37.50 -30.50 -43.70
CA ILE A 488 -38.19 -30.52 -42.39
C ILE A 488 -38.34 -29.10 -41.89
N ARG A 489 -39.58 -28.61 -41.83
CA ARG A 489 -39.88 -27.26 -41.32
C ARG A 489 -39.64 -27.21 -39.81
N LYS A 490 -38.87 -26.19 -39.36
CA LYS A 490 -38.53 -25.95 -37.93
C LYS A 490 -39.14 -24.68 -37.36
N GLN A 491 -39.28 -23.63 -38.17
CA GLN A 491 -39.80 -22.37 -37.68
C GLN A 491 -40.48 -21.61 -38.80
N THR A 492 -41.64 -21.02 -38.49
CA THR A 492 -42.36 -20.09 -39.36
C THR A 492 -42.22 -18.68 -38.79
N LEU A 493 -41.77 -17.74 -39.61
CA LEU A 493 -41.63 -16.32 -39.32
C LEU A 493 -42.60 -15.53 -40.22
N THR A 494 -42.79 -14.26 -39.92
CA THR A 494 -43.73 -13.39 -40.65
C THR A 494 -43.46 -13.34 -42.16
N ASN A 495 -42.20 -13.36 -42.58
CA ASN A 495 -41.79 -13.18 -43.98
C ASN A 495 -41.07 -14.38 -44.59
N CYS A 496 -40.75 -15.42 -43.82
CA CYS A 496 -40.02 -16.59 -44.30
C CYS A 496 -40.29 -17.82 -43.44
N GLU A 497 -39.94 -18.98 -43.96
CA GLU A 497 -39.93 -20.25 -43.20
C GLU A 497 -38.50 -20.81 -43.16
N ARG A 498 -38.18 -21.51 -42.07
CA ARG A 498 -36.87 -22.12 -41.84
C ARG A 498 -36.97 -23.62 -41.84
N TYR A 499 -36.11 -24.22 -42.61
CA TYR A 499 -36.08 -25.66 -42.89
C TYR A 499 -34.74 -26.28 -42.57
N ILE A 500 -34.72 -27.58 -42.33
CA ILE A 500 -33.51 -28.39 -42.14
C ILE A 500 -33.55 -29.56 -43.11
N THR A 501 -32.39 -29.90 -43.67
CA THR A 501 -32.16 -31.09 -44.45
C THR A 501 -31.21 -32.02 -43.72
N GLN A 502 -31.19 -33.34 -44.03
CA GLN A 502 -30.29 -34.31 -43.44
C GLN A 502 -28.81 -33.92 -43.71
N ASP A 503 -28.51 -33.55 -44.96
CA ASP A 503 -27.17 -33.14 -45.37
C ASP A 503 -26.67 -31.96 -44.56
N LEU A 504 -27.54 -30.98 -44.27
CA LEU A 504 -27.21 -29.81 -43.47
C LEU A 504 -26.95 -30.20 -42.02
N LYS A 505 -27.69 -31.15 -41.47
CA LYS A 505 -27.49 -31.71 -40.13
C LYS A 505 -26.17 -32.47 -40.02
N ASP A 506 -25.81 -33.27 -41.00
CA ASP A 506 -24.57 -34.05 -40.98
C ASP A 506 -23.35 -33.11 -41.02
N ILE A 507 -23.44 -32.05 -41.83
CA ILE A 507 -22.41 -31.03 -41.90
C ILE A 507 -22.36 -30.20 -40.59
N GLU A 508 -23.50 -29.87 -40.03
CA GLU A 508 -23.57 -29.19 -38.70
C GLU A 508 -22.84 -29.99 -37.63
N GLY A 509 -23.14 -31.32 -37.57
CA GLY A 509 -22.45 -32.19 -36.60
C GLY A 509 -20.91 -32.22 -36.78
N ARG A 510 -20.46 -32.16 -38.04
CA ARG A 510 -19.02 -32.09 -38.35
C ARG A 510 -18.41 -30.75 -37.97
N ILE A 511 -19.05 -29.63 -38.27
CA ILE A 511 -18.56 -28.28 -37.97
C ILE A 511 -18.53 -28.05 -36.46
N LEU A 512 -19.61 -28.32 -35.75
CA LEU A 512 -19.70 -28.13 -34.31
C LEU A 512 -18.71 -29.03 -33.59
N GLY A 513 -18.64 -30.34 -33.95
CA GLY A 513 -17.67 -31.25 -33.38
C GLY A 513 -16.21 -30.92 -33.70
N ALA A 514 -15.89 -30.26 -34.81
CA ALA A 514 -14.57 -29.76 -35.13
C ALA A 514 -14.25 -28.51 -34.30
N LYS A 515 -15.20 -27.60 -34.10
CA LYS A 515 -15.06 -26.41 -33.27
C LYS A 515 -14.78 -26.77 -31.80
N ASP A 516 -15.58 -27.68 -31.23
CA ASP A 516 -15.40 -28.09 -29.84
C ASP A 516 -14.05 -28.77 -29.65
N ARG A 517 -13.62 -29.61 -30.59
CA ARG A 517 -12.29 -30.23 -30.56
C ARG A 517 -11.18 -29.22 -30.75
N SER A 518 -11.31 -28.22 -31.62
CA SER A 518 -10.28 -27.18 -31.77
C SER A 518 -10.13 -26.35 -30.51
N VAL A 519 -11.22 -25.92 -29.87
CA VAL A 519 -11.19 -25.17 -28.61
C VAL A 519 -10.57 -26.00 -27.45
N ALA A 520 -10.92 -27.29 -27.34
CA ALA A 520 -10.35 -28.18 -26.36
C ALA A 520 -8.84 -28.40 -26.57
N MET A 521 -8.42 -28.53 -27.84
CA MET A 521 -7.01 -28.66 -28.21
C MET A 521 -6.23 -27.36 -27.91
N GLU A 522 -6.79 -26.21 -28.30
CA GLU A 522 -6.17 -24.90 -27.98
C GLU A 522 -6.01 -24.71 -26.47
N TYR A 523 -7.01 -25.10 -25.68
CA TYR A 523 -6.90 -25.07 -24.23
C TYR A 523 -5.74 -25.96 -23.71
N THR A 524 -5.62 -27.17 -24.25
CA THR A 524 -4.55 -28.10 -23.84
C THR A 524 -3.17 -27.55 -24.21
N LEU A 525 -3.02 -27.01 -25.42
CA LEU A 525 -1.77 -26.40 -25.88
C LEU A 525 -1.43 -25.16 -25.04
N PHE A 526 -2.40 -24.31 -24.75
CA PHE A 526 -2.23 -23.16 -23.86
C PHE A 526 -1.81 -23.57 -22.46
N ASP A 527 -2.47 -24.57 -21.87
CA ASP A 527 -2.13 -25.05 -20.51
C ASP A 527 -0.73 -25.67 -20.45
N ASN A 528 -0.28 -26.35 -21.52
CA ASN A 528 1.08 -26.83 -21.62
C ASN A 528 2.10 -25.69 -21.65
N VAL A 529 1.87 -24.64 -22.44
CA VAL A 529 2.72 -23.43 -22.46
C VAL A 529 2.74 -22.79 -21.07
N ARG A 530 1.57 -22.60 -20.47
CA ARG A 530 1.44 -22.04 -19.12
C ARG A 530 2.24 -22.84 -18.08
N LYS A 531 2.13 -24.16 -18.09
CA LYS A 531 2.86 -25.07 -17.19
C LYS A 531 4.37 -24.97 -17.40
N THR A 532 4.84 -24.98 -18.66
CA THR A 532 6.27 -24.81 -18.95
C THR A 532 6.81 -23.48 -18.42
N VAL A 533 6.02 -22.39 -18.52
CA VAL A 533 6.37 -21.10 -17.91
C VAL A 533 6.39 -21.20 -16.40
N ALA A 534 5.41 -21.86 -15.78
CA ALA A 534 5.34 -22.08 -14.34
C ALA A 534 6.54 -22.90 -13.81
N ASP A 535 7.00 -23.90 -14.54
CA ASP A 535 8.16 -24.73 -14.18
C ASP A 535 9.47 -23.92 -14.12
N ASN A 536 9.53 -22.75 -14.75
CA ASN A 536 10.66 -21.81 -14.72
C ASN A 536 10.48 -20.69 -13.69
N LEU A 537 9.59 -20.85 -12.71
CA LEU A 537 9.25 -19.85 -11.70
C LEU A 537 10.47 -19.23 -11.03
N GLU A 538 11.41 -20.04 -10.56
CA GLU A 538 12.58 -19.56 -9.81
C GLU A 538 13.47 -18.63 -10.63
N ARG A 539 13.73 -18.95 -11.91
CA ARG A 539 14.50 -18.12 -12.86
C ARG A 539 13.82 -16.77 -13.06
N ILE A 540 12.49 -16.80 -13.26
CA ILE A 540 11.69 -15.60 -13.51
C ILE A 540 11.61 -14.72 -12.26
N GLN A 541 11.40 -15.29 -11.08
CA GLN A 541 11.38 -14.56 -9.80
C GLN A 541 12.72 -13.88 -9.51
N LYS A 542 13.85 -14.58 -9.74
CA LYS A 542 15.18 -14.01 -9.56
C LYS A 542 15.42 -12.81 -10.47
N THR A 543 15.03 -12.92 -11.74
CA THR A 543 15.12 -11.83 -12.71
C THR A 543 14.21 -10.65 -12.31
N ALA A 544 12.98 -10.91 -11.87
CA ALA A 544 12.05 -9.88 -11.42
C ALA A 544 12.62 -9.09 -10.22
N LYS A 545 13.20 -9.77 -9.23
CA LYS A 545 13.89 -9.14 -8.09
C LYS A 545 15.08 -8.28 -8.55
N ALA A 546 15.86 -8.74 -9.51
CA ALA A 546 17.00 -7.97 -10.07
C ALA A 546 16.53 -6.69 -10.79
N ILE A 547 15.42 -6.78 -11.55
CA ILE A 547 14.78 -5.62 -12.20
C ILE A 547 14.28 -4.62 -11.16
N ALA A 548 13.61 -5.09 -10.12
CA ALA A 548 13.11 -4.23 -9.04
C ALA A 548 14.26 -3.47 -8.34
N VAL A 549 15.38 -4.16 -8.07
CA VAL A 549 16.58 -3.52 -7.49
C VAL A 549 17.15 -2.45 -8.42
N LEU A 550 17.26 -2.74 -9.71
CA LEU A 550 17.75 -1.77 -10.69
C LEU A 550 16.84 -0.53 -10.76
N ASP A 551 15.54 -0.73 -10.79
CA ASP A 551 14.55 0.33 -10.83
C ASP A 551 14.64 1.25 -9.59
N VAL A 552 14.83 0.67 -8.40
CA VAL A 552 15.03 1.45 -7.16
C VAL A 552 16.33 2.25 -7.22
N LEU A 553 17.44 1.64 -7.64
CA LEU A 553 18.73 2.33 -7.73
C LEU A 553 18.67 3.51 -8.72
N VAL A 554 18.04 3.31 -9.86
CA VAL A 554 17.83 4.36 -10.87
C VAL A 554 16.91 5.45 -10.35
N SER A 555 15.85 5.11 -9.62
CA SER A 555 14.95 6.06 -8.97
C SER A 555 15.71 6.96 -7.98
N LEU A 556 16.50 6.35 -7.08
CA LEU A 556 17.32 7.09 -6.12
C LEU A 556 18.36 7.98 -6.81
N ALA A 557 18.99 7.49 -7.87
CA ALA A 557 19.96 8.26 -8.66
C ALA A 557 19.29 9.45 -9.38
N ASN A 558 18.09 9.25 -9.92
CA ASN A 558 17.34 10.31 -10.57
C ASN A 558 16.96 11.42 -9.58
N VAL A 559 16.41 11.05 -8.43
CA VAL A 559 16.06 12.00 -7.36
C VAL A 559 17.30 12.76 -6.87
N ALA A 560 18.43 12.06 -6.73
CA ALA A 560 19.70 12.68 -6.31
C ALA A 560 20.20 13.70 -7.32
N ALA A 561 20.15 13.41 -8.60
CA ALA A 561 20.57 14.31 -9.66
C ALA A 561 19.66 15.55 -9.77
N ASP A 562 18.33 15.33 -9.78
CA ASP A 562 17.33 16.39 -9.92
C ASP A 562 17.38 17.38 -8.74
N ASN A 563 17.60 16.88 -7.52
CA ASN A 563 17.56 17.70 -6.28
C ASN A 563 18.96 18.04 -5.74
N ARG A 564 20.04 17.72 -6.47
CA ARG A 564 21.43 17.98 -6.05
C ARG A 564 21.73 17.39 -4.67
N TYR A 565 21.37 16.13 -4.46
CA TYR A 565 21.73 15.39 -3.26
C TYR A 565 23.17 14.88 -3.36
N VAL A 566 23.83 14.75 -2.22
CA VAL A 566 25.23 14.29 -2.15
C VAL A 566 25.30 12.90 -1.55
N ARG A 567 26.37 12.17 -1.92
CA ARG A 567 26.70 10.88 -1.32
C ARG A 567 27.10 11.09 0.12
N PRO A 568 26.40 10.52 1.12
CA PRO A 568 26.84 10.57 2.52
C PRO A 568 27.96 9.57 2.76
N GLU A 569 28.90 9.92 3.61
CA GLU A 569 29.87 8.98 4.19
C GLU A 569 29.22 8.25 5.35
N VAL A 570 28.89 6.96 5.18
CA VAL A 570 28.31 6.11 6.24
C VAL A 570 29.40 5.21 6.80
N ASN A 571 29.58 5.26 8.12
CA ASN A 571 30.63 4.52 8.82
C ASN A 571 30.19 4.02 10.20
N LEU A 572 31.08 3.37 10.95
CA LEU A 572 30.81 2.83 12.30
C LEU A 572 31.08 3.84 13.44
N SER A 573 31.38 5.10 13.12
CA SER A 573 31.51 6.15 14.15
C SER A 573 30.19 6.46 14.81
N THR A 574 30.24 7.32 15.84
CA THR A 574 29.03 7.83 16.51
C THR A 574 28.59 9.20 16.02
N VAL A 575 29.30 9.77 15.04
CA VAL A 575 29.13 11.14 14.58
C VAL A 575 27.99 11.24 13.57
N ILE A 576 27.14 12.23 13.72
CA ILE A 576 26.24 12.75 12.70
C ILE A 576 26.66 14.18 12.43
N ARG A 577 27.24 14.43 11.26
CA ARG A 577 27.64 15.76 10.80
C ARG A 577 27.04 16.02 9.44
N LEU A 578 26.18 17.04 9.40
CA LEU A 578 25.53 17.47 8.16
C LEU A 578 25.84 18.94 7.94
N LYS A 579 26.22 19.32 6.74
CA LYS A 579 26.45 20.71 6.36
C LYS A 579 25.42 21.14 5.31
N ASP A 580 24.84 22.33 5.52
CA ASP A 580 23.81 22.90 4.65
C ASP A 580 22.70 21.90 4.34
N SER A 581 22.24 21.18 5.37
CA SER A 581 21.22 20.14 5.19
C SER A 581 19.83 20.74 4.99
N ARG A 582 19.01 20.08 4.20
CA ARG A 582 17.66 20.53 3.78
C ARG A 582 16.63 19.44 4.07
N HIS A 583 15.39 19.84 4.30
CA HIS A 583 14.30 18.88 4.54
C HIS A 583 13.77 18.35 3.20
N PRO A 584 13.92 17.05 2.86
CA PRO A 584 13.64 16.53 1.53
C PRO A 584 12.20 16.78 1.08
N VAL A 585 11.23 16.64 1.99
CA VAL A 585 9.80 16.77 1.64
C VAL A 585 9.39 18.24 1.58
N VAL A 586 9.80 19.04 2.56
CA VAL A 586 9.42 20.48 2.59
C VAL A 586 10.05 21.20 1.41
N GLU A 587 11.32 20.91 1.08
CA GLU A 587 11.99 21.46 -0.11
C GLU A 587 11.23 21.11 -1.40
N ALA A 588 10.77 19.87 -1.56
CA ALA A 588 10.01 19.42 -2.72
C ALA A 588 8.59 20.04 -2.83
N LEU A 589 8.04 20.55 -1.73
CA LEU A 589 6.73 21.23 -1.69
C LEU A 589 6.83 22.74 -1.90
N LEU A 590 8.02 23.34 -1.69
CA LEU A 590 8.25 24.76 -1.91
C LEU A 590 8.45 25.02 -3.42
N ASN A 591 7.53 25.78 -4.04
CA ASN A 591 7.62 26.08 -5.47
C ASN A 591 8.46 27.35 -5.74
N ASP A 592 8.32 28.39 -4.92
CA ASP A 592 8.84 29.75 -5.24
C ASP A 592 9.88 30.28 -4.23
N THR A 593 10.05 29.62 -3.09
CA THR A 593 10.99 30.06 -2.05
C THR A 593 12.03 28.99 -1.77
N PRO A 594 13.33 29.34 -1.79
CA PRO A 594 14.37 28.38 -1.45
C PRO A 594 14.25 27.93 0.01
N PHE A 595 14.52 26.65 0.26
CA PHE A 595 14.62 26.15 1.63
C PHE A 595 15.87 26.71 2.31
N VAL A 596 15.76 27.13 3.59
CA VAL A 596 16.91 27.61 4.36
C VAL A 596 17.68 26.43 4.92
N PRO A 597 18.92 26.20 4.47
CA PRO A 597 19.72 25.06 4.92
C PRO A 597 20.23 25.25 6.36
N ASN A 598 20.46 24.12 7.05
CA ASN A 598 20.96 24.11 8.41
C ASN A 598 22.06 23.07 8.62
N ASP A 599 23.02 23.40 9.47
CA ASP A 599 24.07 22.49 9.90
C ASP A 599 23.63 21.65 11.09
N VAL A 600 24.17 20.45 11.20
CA VAL A 600 23.92 19.53 12.31
C VAL A 600 25.23 18.93 12.77
N TYR A 601 25.43 18.88 14.06
CA TYR A 601 26.51 18.13 14.68
C TYR A 601 26.00 17.41 15.93
N LEU A 602 26.14 16.08 15.95
CA LEU A 602 25.86 15.23 17.12
C LEU A 602 26.94 14.16 17.20
N ASP A 603 27.44 13.93 18.41
CA ASP A 603 28.45 12.90 18.69
C ASP A 603 28.26 12.33 20.08
N SER A 604 28.20 11.00 20.22
CA SER A 604 28.09 10.36 21.55
C SER A 604 29.26 10.67 22.50
N ALA A 605 30.42 11.06 21.97
CA ALA A 605 31.58 11.42 22.77
C ALA A 605 31.58 12.88 23.25
N GLY A 606 31.15 13.80 22.37
CA GLY A 606 31.18 15.25 22.66
C GLY A 606 29.79 15.83 22.81
N GLU A 607 29.10 16.11 21.73
CA GLU A 607 27.81 16.79 21.69
C GLU A 607 26.68 15.78 21.41
N ARG A 608 26.19 15.09 22.44
CA ARG A 608 25.16 14.05 22.29
C ARG A 608 23.74 14.57 22.41
N VAL A 609 23.54 15.71 23.11
CA VAL A 609 22.22 16.31 23.30
C VAL A 609 22.24 17.76 22.81
N ALA A 610 21.42 18.09 21.87
CA ALA A 610 21.18 19.45 21.40
C ALA A 610 19.82 19.94 21.92
N ILE A 611 19.84 20.91 22.84
CA ILE A 611 18.63 21.59 23.31
C ILE A 611 18.32 22.70 22.32
N ILE A 612 17.12 22.69 21.75
CA ILE A 612 16.69 23.63 20.69
C ILE A 612 15.55 24.50 21.26
N THR A 613 15.84 25.78 21.46
CA THR A 613 14.86 26.77 21.95
C THR A 613 14.36 27.67 20.83
N GLY A 614 13.23 28.33 21.07
CA GLY A 614 12.59 29.27 20.15
C GLY A 614 11.11 28.96 19.92
N PRO A 615 10.38 29.83 19.19
CA PRO A 615 8.94 29.70 18.99
C PRO A 615 8.57 28.52 18.05
N ASN A 616 7.35 27.98 18.22
CA ASN A 616 6.92 26.77 17.51
C ASN A 616 6.82 26.94 15.98
N MET A 617 6.45 28.12 15.50
CA MET A 617 6.33 28.40 14.05
C MET A 617 7.67 28.66 13.35
N ALA A 618 8.76 28.72 14.08
CA ALA A 618 10.08 29.07 13.55
C ALA A 618 10.81 27.90 12.85
N GLY A 619 10.31 26.65 12.96
CA GLY A 619 10.82 25.49 12.22
C GLY A 619 11.63 24.48 13.04
N LYS A 620 11.57 24.48 14.40
CA LYS A 620 12.27 23.50 15.26
C LYS A 620 11.93 22.06 14.88
N SER A 621 10.65 21.71 14.87
CA SER A 621 10.19 20.33 14.55
C SER A 621 10.55 19.94 13.12
N THR A 622 10.53 20.88 12.17
CA THR A 622 10.96 20.64 10.78
C THR A 622 12.44 20.28 10.73
N TYR A 623 13.29 21.04 11.47
CA TYR A 623 14.72 20.78 11.55
C TYR A 623 15.02 19.41 12.16
N MET A 624 14.37 19.05 13.25
CA MET A 624 14.59 17.74 13.89
C MET A 624 14.16 16.57 13.00
N ARG A 625 12.99 16.69 12.35
CA ARG A 625 12.53 15.68 11.39
C ARG A 625 13.48 15.57 10.19
N GLN A 626 14.02 16.70 9.69
CA GLN A 626 15.02 16.74 8.62
C GLN A 626 16.22 15.86 8.96
N VAL A 627 16.76 15.96 10.18
CA VAL A 627 17.92 15.16 10.62
C VAL A 627 17.58 13.66 10.59
N ALA A 628 16.43 13.28 11.15
CA ALA A 628 15.98 11.89 11.16
C ALA A 628 15.79 11.32 9.76
N LEU A 629 15.14 12.09 8.85
CA LEU A 629 14.94 11.68 7.46
C LEU A 629 16.24 11.51 6.69
N ILE A 630 17.22 12.40 6.89
CA ILE A 630 18.54 12.32 6.26
C ILE A 630 19.29 11.07 6.72
N VAL A 631 19.29 10.77 8.03
CA VAL A 631 19.91 9.55 8.58
C VAL A 631 19.26 8.30 7.99
N LEU A 632 17.93 8.28 7.90
CA LEU A 632 17.17 7.18 7.32
C LEU A 632 17.49 7.00 5.83
N MET A 633 17.51 8.10 5.03
CA MET A 633 17.89 8.07 3.62
C MET A 633 19.30 7.53 3.42
N ALA A 634 20.25 7.95 4.25
CA ALA A 634 21.63 7.45 4.19
C ALA A 634 21.71 5.94 4.44
N GLN A 635 20.97 5.43 5.43
CA GLN A 635 20.99 4.01 5.79
C GLN A 635 20.15 3.11 4.86
N MET A 636 19.20 3.66 4.10
CA MET A 636 18.60 2.90 3.01
C MET A 636 19.52 2.78 1.77
N GLY A 637 20.62 3.57 1.71
CA GLY A 637 21.57 3.59 0.61
C GLY A 637 21.34 4.71 -0.40
N SER A 638 20.52 5.71 -0.06
CA SER A 638 20.26 6.91 -0.88
C SER A 638 21.31 8.00 -0.68
N PHE A 639 21.38 8.92 -1.61
CA PHE A 639 22.01 10.22 -1.42
C PHE A 639 21.10 11.13 -0.58
N VAL A 640 21.67 12.19 0.00
CA VAL A 640 20.99 13.03 0.99
C VAL A 640 21.02 14.52 0.62
N PRO A 641 20.01 15.29 1.01
CA PRO A 641 19.91 16.73 0.76
C PRO A 641 20.83 17.53 1.68
N ALA A 642 22.13 17.59 1.36
CA ALA A 642 23.13 18.35 2.10
C ALA A 642 24.26 18.78 1.16
N SER A 643 25.17 19.65 1.60
CA SER A 643 26.42 19.94 0.88
C SER A 643 27.52 18.91 1.20
N SER A 644 27.51 18.37 2.43
CA SER A 644 28.29 17.20 2.86
C SER A 644 27.62 16.52 4.04
N ALA A 645 27.81 15.21 4.18
CA ALA A 645 27.23 14.40 5.25
C ALA A 645 28.19 13.29 5.66
N THR A 646 28.44 13.18 6.99
CA THR A 646 29.12 12.03 7.60
C THR A 646 28.19 11.47 8.67
N ILE A 647 27.80 10.21 8.55
CA ILE A 647 26.75 9.60 9.37
C ILE A 647 27.25 8.28 9.94
N GLY A 648 27.48 8.24 11.26
CA GLY A 648 27.65 7.00 11.99
C GLY A 648 26.32 6.22 12.06
N VAL A 649 26.39 4.91 11.85
CA VAL A 649 25.18 4.06 11.83
C VAL A 649 24.37 4.20 13.10
N VAL A 650 23.06 4.40 12.94
CA VAL A 650 22.06 4.52 13.99
C VAL A 650 21.23 3.24 13.99
N ASP A 651 21.08 2.62 15.15
CA ASP A 651 20.34 1.35 15.30
C ASP A 651 18.81 1.54 15.35
N SER A 652 18.38 2.70 15.86
CA SER A 652 16.96 3.03 16.01
C SER A 652 16.75 4.53 15.93
N ILE A 653 15.66 4.95 15.34
CA ILE A 653 15.18 6.34 15.42
C ILE A 653 13.88 6.33 16.20
N PHE A 654 13.80 7.16 17.23
CA PHE A 654 12.59 7.37 18.00
C PHE A 654 12.15 8.83 17.92
N THR A 655 10.85 9.02 17.71
CA THR A 655 10.30 10.38 17.64
C THR A 655 9.13 10.55 18.59
N ARG A 656 9.17 11.63 19.35
CA ARG A 656 8.03 12.17 20.06
C ARG A 656 7.80 13.59 19.53
N VAL A 657 6.80 13.77 18.70
CA VAL A 657 6.48 15.05 18.03
C VAL A 657 4.99 15.33 18.15
N GLY A 658 4.63 16.44 18.79
CA GLY A 658 3.26 16.97 18.89
C GLY A 658 2.23 16.00 19.48
N ALA A 659 1.22 16.49 20.17
CA ALA A 659 0.09 15.68 20.61
C ALA A 659 -0.90 15.50 19.45
N SER A 660 -1.16 14.25 19.03
CA SER A 660 -2.40 13.95 18.36
C SER A 660 -3.40 13.49 19.41
N ASP A 661 -4.52 14.18 19.53
CA ASP A 661 -5.62 13.74 20.39
C ASP A 661 -6.10 12.37 19.90
N ASP A 662 -5.81 11.34 20.68
CA ASP A 662 -6.38 9.99 20.46
C ASP A 662 -7.65 9.87 21.30
N LEU A 663 -8.69 10.56 20.89
CA LEU A 663 -10.02 10.53 21.52
C LEU A 663 -10.58 9.11 21.60
N ALA A 664 -10.15 8.21 20.71
CA ALA A 664 -10.63 6.84 20.66
C ALA A 664 -10.10 5.95 21.79
N SER A 665 -8.95 6.28 22.38
CA SER A 665 -8.35 5.51 23.48
C SER A 665 -8.84 5.92 24.87
N GLY A 666 -9.54 7.05 24.99
CA GLY A 666 -10.00 7.60 26.28
C GLY A 666 -8.87 8.02 27.23
N GLN A 667 -7.62 8.09 26.75
CA GLN A 667 -6.46 8.51 27.53
C GLN A 667 -6.23 10.01 27.38
N SER A 668 -5.77 10.68 28.45
CA SER A 668 -5.38 12.08 28.34
C SER A 668 -4.12 12.21 27.44
N THR A 669 -4.01 13.34 26.73
CA THR A 669 -2.85 13.67 25.89
C THR A 669 -1.54 13.54 26.65
N PHE A 670 -1.53 13.91 27.92
CA PHE A 670 -0.36 13.78 28.81
C PHE A 670 -0.01 12.30 29.08
N MET A 671 -1.00 11.43 29.30
CA MET A 671 -0.75 10.01 29.52
C MET A 671 -0.20 9.32 28.27
N VAL A 672 -0.72 9.69 27.08
CA VAL A 672 -0.19 9.21 25.79
C VAL A 672 1.26 9.65 25.64
N GLU A 673 1.56 10.93 25.88
CA GLU A 673 2.92 11.48 25.86
C GLU A 673 3.88 10.72 26.78
N MET A 674 3.50 10.52 28.03
CA MET A 674 4.35 9.81 29.00
C MET A 674 4.56 8.35 28.63
N SER A 675 3.55 7.69 28.06
CA SER A 675 3.67 6.33 27.58
C SER A 675 4.64 6.21 26.38
N GLU A 676 4.60 7.16 25.46
CA GLU A 676 5.55 7.23 24.33
C GLU A 676 6.98 7.46 24.83
N VAL A 677 7.19 8.43 25.73
CA VAL A 677 8.51 8.70 26.33
C VAL A 677 9.02 7.48 27.09
N ALA A 678 8.16 6.80 27.88
CA ALA A 678 8.53 5.59 28.59
C ALA A 678 8.97 4.45 27.66
N ASN A 679 8.28 4.26 26.53
CA ASN A 679 8.66 3.28 25.53
C ASN A 679 10.01 3.63 24.87
N ILE A 680 10.23 4.91 24.53
CA ILE A 680 11.50 5.39 23.96
C ILE A 680 12.65 5.09 24.92
N VAL A 681 12.53 5.50 26.19
CA VAL A 681 13.57 5.35 27.21
C VAL A 681 13.89 3.88 27.50
N LYS A 682 12.90 2.96 27.38
CA LYS A 682 13.10 1.52 27.57
C LYS A 682 13.79 0.84 26.39
N SER A 683 13.49 1.27 25.16
CA SER A 683 13.94 0.60 23.94
C SER A 683 15.17 1.25 23.30
N ALA A 684 15.46 2.50 23.60
CA ALA A 684 16.60 3.23 23.04
C ALA A 684 17.94 2.71 23.59
N THR A 685 18.97 2.79 22.74
CA THR A 685 20.37 2.47 23.06
C THR A 685 21.26 3.70 22.91
N SER A 686 22.51 3.61 23.30
CA SER A 686 23.51 4.69 23.09
C SER A 686 23.78 4.98 21.58
N LYS A 687 23.37 4.09 20.67
CA LYS A 687 23.49 4.26 19.22
C LYS A 687 22.25 4.87 18.58
N SER A 688 21.16 4.99 19.33
CA SER A 688 19.88 5.51 18.82
C SER A 688 19.93 7.02 18.60
N LEU A 689 19.03 7.51 17.75
CA LEU A 689 18.73 8.92 17.52
C LEU A 689 17.34 9.24 18.08
N LEU A 690 17.29 10.15 19.05
CA LEU A 690 16.04 10.56 19.69
C LEU A 690 15.62 11.96 19.21
N ILE A 691 14.37 12.11 18.86
CA ILE A 691 13.71 13.35 18.49
C ILE A 691 12.61 13.60 19.51
N LEU A 692 12.87 14.48 20.47
CA LEU A 692 11.97 14.81 21.57
C LEU A 692 11.49 16.25 21.45
N ASP A 693 10.22 16.43 21.10
CA ASP A 693 9.61 17.74 20.85
C ASP A 693 8.59 18.07 21.92
N GLU A 694 8.85 19.14 22.66
CA GLU A 694 7.97 19.74 23.68
C GLU A 694 7.50 18.76 24.75
N ILE A 695 8.43 18.05 25.39
CA ILE A 695 8.12 17.15 26.51
C ILE A 695 7.62 17.94 27.72
N GLY A 696 6.56 17.45 28.37
CA GLY A 696 5.99 18.03 29.61
C GLY A 696 4.95 19.13 29.37
N ARG A 697 4.50 19.36 28.12
CA ARG A 697 3.54 20.44 27.82
C ARG A 697 2.11 20.13 28.32
N GLY A 698 1.76 18.87 28.49
CA GLY A 698 0.39 18.43 28.82
C GLY A 698 -0.01 18.54 30.31
N THR A 699 0.83 19.14 31.19
CA THR A 699 0.59 19.26 32.65
C THR A 699 0.96 20.65 33.19
N SER A 700 0.97 20.82 34.50
CA SER A 700 1.38 22.08 35.13
C SER A 700 2.84 22.42 34.77
N THR A 701 3.16 23.72 34.70
CA THR A 701 4.47 24.22 34.25
C THR A 701 5.62 23.61 35.04
N PHE A 702 5.52 23.54 36.36
CA PHE A 702 6.60 23.01 37.21
C PHE A 702 6.76 21.49 37.11
N ASP A 703 5.64 20.74 37.04
CA ASP A 703 5.70 19.30 36.86
C ASP A 703 6.25 18.96 35.46
N GLY A 704 5.75 19.65 34.43
CA GLY A 704 6.20 19.47 33.05
C GLY A 704 7.69 19.75 32.87
N MET A 705 8.19 20.86 33.42
CA MET A 705 9.60 21.22 33.42
C MET A 705 10.46 20.20 34.19
N SER A 706 9.97 19.73 35.34
CA SER A 706 10.69 18.73 36.15
C SER A 706 10.84 17.41 35.41
N ILE A 707 9.80 16.95 34.75
CA ILE A 707 9.83 15.73 33.91
C ILE A 707 10.74 15.93 32.68
N ALA A 708 10.61 17.05 31.97
CA ALA A 708 11.43 17.36 30.80
C ALA A 708 12.93 17.38 31.17
N ARG A 709 13.27 18.01 32.32
CA ARG A 709 14.64 18.02 32.86
C ARG A 709 15.14 16.62 33.20
N ALA A 710 14.34 15.81 33.89
CA ALA A 710 14.73 14.45 34.27
C ALA A 710 14.95 13.55 33.05
N VAL A 711 14.10 13.65 32.00
CA VAL A 711 14.26 12.94 30.74
C VAL A 711 15.54 13.38 30.02
N LEU A 712 15.82 14.70 30.00
CA LEU A 712 17.04 15.26 29.41
C LEU A 712 18.28 14.72 30.09
N GLU A 713 18.32 14.76 31.44
CA GLU A 713 19.41 14.23 32.26
C GLU A 713 19.62 12.73 32.00
N TYR A 714 18.54 11.97 31.88
CA TYR A 714 18.59 10.53 31.56
C TYR A 714 19.20 10.27 30.18
N CYS A 715 18.78 11.02 29.16
CA CYS A 715 19.29 10.90 27.81
C CYS A 715 20.76 11.31 27.69
N ALA A 716 21.18 12.33 28.45
CA ALA A 716 22.55 12.84 28.47
C ALA A 716 23.52 11.93 29.21
N ASP A 717 23.07 11.20 30.23
CA ASP A 717 23.94 10.36 31.10
C ASP A 717 24.42 9.12 30.37
N ARG A 718 25.73 9.02 30.10
CA ARG A 718 26.35 7.85 29.43
C ARG A 718 26.18 6.53 30.19
N LYS A 719 25.96 6.57 31.48
CA LYS A 719 25.77 5.37 32.30
C LYS A 719 24.33 4.85 32.20
N LYS A 720 23.38 5.73 31.85
CA LYS A 720 21.95 5.36 31.71
C LYS A 720 21.59 5.09 30.26
N LEU A 721 21.72 6.10 29.38
CA LEU A 721 21.39 5.98 27.98
C LEU A 721 22.48 6.51 27.05
N GLY A 722 22.87 7.79 27.18
CA GLY A 722 23.93 8.40 26.35
C GLY A 722 23.63 8.47 24.86
N ALA A 723 22.35 8.56 24.48
CA ALA A 723 21.90 8.57 23.09
C ALA A 723 22.02 9.95 22.45
N LYS A 724 22.22 9.98 21.12
CA LYS A 724 22.14 11.21 20.34
C LYS A 724 20.71 11.75 20.36
N THR A 725 20.51 12.96 20.88
CA THR A 725 19.19 13.50 21.15
C THR A 725 19.06 14.94 20.64
N LEU A 726 18.02 15.19 19.85
CA LEU A 726 17.51 16.52 19.54
C LEU A 726 16.32 16.79 20.44
N PHE A 727 16.45 17.78 21.34
CA PHE A 727 15.48 18.10 22.36
C PHE A 727 14.93 19.51 22.16
N ALA A 728 13.76 19.63 21.55
CA ALA A 728 13.11 20.93 21.41
C ALA A 728 12.24 21.24 22.64
N THR A 729 12.37 22.45 23.16
CA THR A 729 11.62 22.90 24.33
C THR A 729 11.32 24.38 24.28
N HIS A 730 10.27 24.77 24.99
CA HIS A 730 9.95 26.16 25.29
C HIS A 730 10.31 26.55 26.75
N TYR A 731 10.82 25.58 27.52
CA TYR A 731 11.36 25.86 28.87
C TYR A 731 12.78 26.43 28.74
N HIS A 732 12.91 27.76 28.84
CA HIS A 732 14.21 28.45 28.75
C HIS A 732 15.15 28.06 29.90
N GLU A 733 14.59 27.68 31.04
CA GLU A 733 15.33 27.23 32.21
C GLU A 733 16.18 25.98 31.94
N LEU A 734 15.82 25.18 30.95
CA LEU A 734 16.59 24.00 30.55
C LEU A 734 17.91 24.35 29.84
N THR A 735 18.09 25.58 29.39
CA THR A 735 19.36 26.02 28.75
C THR A 735 20.55 25.99 29.70
N VAL A 736 20.32 26.13 31.02
CA VAL A 736 21.35 26.00 32.04
C VAL A 736 21.97 24.60 32.05
N MET A 737 21.28 23.58 31.52
CA MET A 737 21.80 22.21 31.51
C MET A 737 23.06 22.03 30.66
N GLN A 738 23.39 22.96 29.77
CA GLN A 738 24.65 22.97 29.01
C GLN A 738 25.84 23.11 29.96
N ASP A 739 25.70 23.90 31.02
CA ASP A 739 26.77 24.14 31.97
C ASP A 739 26.83 23.06 33.05
N LEU A 740 25.75 22.34 33.30
CA LEU A 740 25.63 21.32 34.35
C LEU A 740 25.94 19.91 33.84
N LEU A 741 25.74 19.62 32.56
CA LEU A 741 25.86 18.28 31.99
C LEU A 741 26.88 18.22 30.85
N ASP A 742 27.77 17.23 30.92
CA ASP A 742 28.69 16.95 29.82
C ASP A 742 27.93 16.46 28.56
N GLY A 743 28.30 17.01 27.42
CA GLY A 743 27.73 16.62 26.11
C GLY A 743 26.39 17.24 25.79
N VAL A 744 25.93 18.23 26.53
CA VAL A 744 24.74 19.02 26.23
C VAL A 744 25.15 20.34 25.58
N LYS A 745 24.48 20.75 24.51
CA LYS A 745 24.67 22.03 23.82
C LYS A 745 23.33 22.71 23.52
N ASN A 746 23.34 24.03 23.66
CA ASN A 746 22.18 24.85 23.36
C ASN A 746 22.22 25.38 21.93
N TYR A 747 21.07 25.36 21.29
CA TYR A 747 20.82 25.95 20.00
C TYR A 747 19.51 26.74 20.01
N SER A 748 19.45 27.78 19.20
CA SER A 748 18.25 28.58 19.04
C SER A 748 17.98 28.90 17.59
N ILE A 749 16.76 29.35 17.30
CA ILE A 749 16.41 29.79 15.95
C ILE A 749 16.76 31.27 15.81
N ALA A 750 17.52 31.60 14.77
CA ALA A 750 17.89 32.98 14.47
C ALA A 750 16.64 33.83 14.15
N VAL A 751 16.54 34.96 14.84
CA VAL A 751 15.44 35.92 14.71
C VAL A 751 16.02 37.30 14.34
N LYS A 752 15.37 37.98 13.39
CA LYS A 752 15.69 39.34 13.03
C LYS A 752 14.57 40.28 13.49
N LYS A 753 14.89 41.17 14.45
CA LYS A 753 13.98 42.20 14.93
C LYS A 753 14.15 43.46 14.08
N ARG A 754 13.06 44.05 13.61
CA ARG A 754 13.01 45.38 12.98
C ARG A 754 11.92 46.20 13.68
N GLY A 755 12.29 46.98 14.71
CA GLY A 755 11.32 47.63 15.57
C GLY A 755 10.41 46.59 16.25
N ASP A 756 9.10 46.71 16.07
CA ASP A 756 8.08 45.80 16.61
C ASP A 756 7.78 44.58 15.71
N ASP A 757 8.46 44.48 14.57
CA ASP A 757 8.28 43.33 13.66
C ASP A 757 9.40 42.33 13.76
N ILE A 758 9.02 41.06 13.78
CA ILE A 758 9.94 39.94 13.92
C ILE A 758 9.88 39.04 12.68
N THR A 759 11.03 38.74 12.14
CA THR A 759 11.20 37.77 11.05
C THR A 759 12.00 36.56 11.54
N PHE A 760 11.41 35.37 11.45
CA PHE A 760 12.12 34.11 11.75
C PHE A 760 12.96 33.73 10.54
N LEU A 761 14.28 33.67 10.74
CA LEU A 761 15.22 33.32 9.66
C LEU A 761 15.26 31.81 9.36
N ARG A 762 14.61 30.98 10.17
CA ARG A 762 14.58 29.51 10.07
C ARG A 762 15.98 28.86 10.08
N ARG A 763 16.95 29.58 10.62
CA ARG A 763 18.34 29.11 10.77
C ARG A 763 18.62 28.80 12.23
N ILE A 764 19.17 27.61 12.46
CA ILE A 764 19.62 27.17 13.80
C ILE A 764 21.01 27.70 14.04
N ILE A 765 21.21 28.35 15.19
CA ILE A 765 22.48 28.92 15.60
C ILE A 765 22.86 28.42 17.02
N PRO A 766 24.14 28.29 17.32
CA PRO A 766 24.59 27.98 18.68
C PRO A 766 24.15 29.04 19.70
N GLY A 767 23.81 28.60 20.91
CA GLY A 767 23.36 29.45 22.02
C GLY A 767 21.86 29.30 22.31
N GLY A 768 21.46 29.63 23.54
CA GLY A 768 20.06 29.67 23.95
C GLY A 768 19.35 30.92 23.45
N ALA A 769 18.03 30.88 23.32
CA ALA A 769 17.23 32.10 23.13
C ALA A 769 16.89 32.70 24.49
N ASP A 770 17.19 33.98 24.66
CA ASP A 770 16.92 34.68 25.91
C ASP A 770 15.49 35.24 25.99
N ASP A 771 14.83 35.43 24.84
CA ASP A 771 13.50 36.00 24.75
C ASP A 771 12.43 34.97 24.40
N SER A 772 11.25 35.08 24.99
CA SER A 772 10.07 34.38 24.54
C SER A 772 9.37 35.20 23.45
N PHE A 773 8.97 34.53 22.34
CA PHE A 773 8.36 35.21 21.18
C PHE A 773 6.87 34.87 21.03
N GLY A 774 6.20 34.39 22.08
CA GLY A 774 4.80 33.96 22.03
C GLY A 774 3.83 35.06 21.63
N ILE A 775 4.05 36.27 22.19
CA ILE A 775 3.19 37.46 21.92
C ILE A 775 3.36 37.93 20.47
N GLU A 776 4.57 37.89 19.95
CA GLU A 776 4.89 38.28 18.57
C GLU A 776 4.29 37.28 17.56
N VAL A 777 4.32 36.00 17.89
CA VAL A 777 3.62 34.96 17.09
C VAL A 777 2.11 35.19 17.09
N ALA A 778 1.53 35.56 18.24
CA ALA A 778 0.11 35.92 18.35
C ALA A 778 -0.24 37.12 17.47
N LYS A 779 0.64 38.14 17.42
CA LYS A 779 0.50 39.27 16.50
C LYS A 779 0.54 38.83 15.04
N LEU A 780 1.48 37.97 14.65
CA LEU A 780 1.55 37.43 13.29
C LEU A 780 0.34 36.55 12.91
N ALA A 781 -0.28 35.92 13.88
CA ALA A 781 -1.50 35.14 13.69
C ALA A 781 -2.76 36.02 13.55
N GLY A 782 -2.65 37.34 13.70
CA GLY A 782 -3.74 38.31 13.50
C GLY A 782 -4.58 38.59 14.76
N LEU A 783 -4.05 38.33 15.98
CA LEU A 783 -4.74 38.73 17.20
C LEU A 783 -4.82 40.27 17.28
N PRO A 784 -5.97 40.83 17.75
CA PRO A 784 -6.15 42.26 17.89
C PRO A 784 -5.05 42.95 18.72
N ASN A 785 -4.61 44.13 18.31
CA ASN A 785 -3.54 44.87 18.98
C ASN A 785 -3.84 45.19 20.45
N SER A 786 -5.11 45.32 20.83
CA SER A 786 -5.51 45.54 22.24
C SER A 786 -5.12 44.33 23.13
N ILE A 787 -5.32 43.10 22.62
CA ILE A 787 -4.93 41.87 23.33
C ILE A 787 -3.39 41.78 23.40
N ILE A 788 -2.72 42.07 22.26
CA ILE A 788 -1.26 42.01 22.18
C ILE A 788 -0.59 42.99 23.16
N ASN A 789 -1.08 44.27 23.23
CA ASN A 789 -0.56 45.27 24.13
C ASN A 789 -0.77 44.84 25.59
N ARG A 790 -1.97 44.38 25.93
CA ARG A 790 -2.24 43.90 27.31
C ARG A 790 -1.40 42.68 27.66
N ALA A 791 -1.17 41.75 26.74
CA ALA A 791 -0.30 40.60 26.95
C ALA A 791 1.16 41.02 27.23
N LYS A 792 1.68 42.06 26.54
CA LYS A 792 2.99 42.62 26.79
C LYS A 792 3.10 43.25 28.19
N GLU A 793 2.06 43.95 28.66
CA GLU A 793 2.00 44.49 29.99
C GLU A 793 2.02 43.40 31.07
N ILE A 794 1.15 42.38 30.90
CA ILE A 794 1.11 41.25 31.83
C ILE A 794 2.44 40.49 31.86
N LEU A 795 3.09 40.26 30.71
CA LEU A 795 4.41 39.65 30.68
C LEU A 795 5.42 40.41 31.53
N LYS A 796 5.48 41.75 31.38
CA LYS A 796 6.37 42.59 32.21
C LYS A 796 6.06 42.51 33.69
N GLU A 797 4.76 42.42 34.06
CA GLU A 797 4.35 42.26 35.48
C GLU A 797 4.84 40.91 36.02
N LEU A 798 4.72 39.83 35.26
CA LEU A 798 5.14 38.48 35.62
C LEU A 798 6.69 38.38 35.73
N GLU A 799 7.43 38.93 34.81
CA GLU A 799 8.89 38.95 34.80
C GLU A 799 9.48 39.81 35.93
N SER A 800 8.79 40.87 36.39
CA SER A 800 9.21 41.70 37.49
C SER A 800 8.99 41.11 38.89
N GLY A 801 8.43 39.89 38.96
CA GLY A 801 8.28 39.12 40.23
C GLY A 801 7.20 39.64 41.18
N SER A 802 6.32 40.52 40.72
CA SER A 802 5.17 41.00 41.50
C SER A 802 4.06 39.98 41.53
N ASN A 803 4.04 39.10 42.54
CA ASN A 803 3.01 38.08 42.79
C ASN A 803 1.69 38.65 43.32
N ALA A 804 1.18 39.74 42.74
CA ALA A 804 -0.18 40.21 43.05
C ALA A 804 -0.98 40.21 41.74
N PRO A 805 -2.06 39.42 41.58
CA PRO A 805 -2.97 39.61 40.47
C PRO A 805 -3.58 41.02 40.59
N THR A 806 -3.13 41.94 39.75
CA THR A 806 -3.77 43.27 39.66
C THR A 806 -5.16 43.04 39.10
N VAL A 807 -6.13 42.92 40.01
CA VAL A 807 -7.55 43.00 39.61
C VAL A 807 -7.71 44.33 38.89
N ILE A 808 -8.16 44.27 37.64
CA ILE A 808 -8.60 45.43 36.91
C ILE A 808 -9.69 46.09 37.76
N LYS A 809 -9.32 47.08 38.58
CA LYS A 809 -10.27 48.08 39.04
C LYS A 809 -10.61 48.87 37.78
N GLU A 810 -11.83 48.76 37.36
CA GLU A 810 -12.46 49.77 36.50
C GLU A 810 -12.14 51.11 37.16
N LYS A 811 -11.23 51.88 36.61
CA LYS A 811 -11.13 53.29 36.89
C LYS A 811 -12.48 53.89 36.46
N SER A 812 -13.26 54.24 37.48
CA SER A 812 -14.33 55.24 37.27
C SER A 812 -13.62 56.49 36.78
N GLU A 813 -13.66 56.72 35.49
CA GLU A 813 -13.25 58.03 34.93
C GLU A 813 -14.25 59.05 35.38
N ASP A 814 -13.73 60.00 36.14
CA ASP A 814 -14.39 61.28 36.36
C ASP A 814 -14.76 61.88 34.99
N MET A 815 -16.06 62.12 34.81
CA MET A 815 -16.64 62.80 33.68
C MET A 815 -16.00 64.17 33.49
N GLN A 816 -14.99 64.24 32.65
CA GLN A 816 -14.65 65.49 32.00
C GLN A 816 -15.31 65.47 30.58
N MET A 817 -16.41 66.22 30.49
CA MET A 817 -17.04 66.46 29.21
C MET A 817 -16.02 66.98 28.21
N SER A 818 -15.65 66.22 27.22
CA SER A 818 -15.13 66.72 25.95
C SER A 818 -16.22 66.51 24.90
N LEU A 819 -16.54 67.59 24.34
CA LEU A 819 -17.50 67.77 23.23
C LEU A 819 -17.07 66.86 22.05
N ILE A 820 -18.08 66.23 21.48
CA ILE A 820 -18.29 65.90 20.07
C ILE A 820 -17.61 64.62 19.53
N SER A 821 -18.43 63.70 19.15
CA SER A 821 -18.42 63.20 17.76
C SER A 821 -19.81 62.66 17.41
N ASN A 822 -20.32 63.06 16.28
CA ASN A 822 -21.56 62.55 15.65
C ASN A 822 -21.51 61.06 15.34
N ASP A 823 -20.40 60.40 15.54
CA ASP A 823 -20.20 58.96 15.23
C ASP A 823 -21.06 58.01 16.08
N ASN A 824 -21.47 58.46 17.28
CA ASN A 824 -22.32 57.61 18.13
C ASN A 824 -23.76 57.47 17.58
N ALA A 825 -24.31 58.50 16.93
CA ALA A 825 -25.67 58.47 16.40
C ALA A 825 -25.82 57.47 15.21
N VAL A 826 -24.79 57.35 14.39
CA VAL A 826 -24.74 56.39 13.27
C VAL A 826 -24.65 54.93 13.77
N VAL A 827 -23.82 54.68 14.81
CA VAL A 827 -23.66 53.36 15.41
C VAL A 827 -24.93 52.92 16.13
N GLU A 828 -25.57 53.82 16.86
CA GLU A 828 -26.81 53.57 17.57
C GLU A 828 -27.94 53.23 16.60
N ARG A 829 -28.08 54.02 15.52
CA ARG A 829 -29.07 53.80 14.46
C ARG A 829 -28.86 52.48 13.70
N LEU A 830 -27.58 52.08 13.45
CA LEU A 830 -27.23 50.78 12.85
C LEU A 830 -27.54 49.61 13.76
N SER A 831 -27.40 49.75 15.08
CA SER A 831 -27.65 48.67 16.03
C SER A 831 -29.15 48.35 16.23
N GLU A 832 -30.03 49.27 15.90
CA GLU A 832 -31.50 49.13 15.97
C GLU A 832 -32.09 48.38 14.75
N VAL A 833 -31.31 48.15 13.71
CA VAL A 833 -31.80 47.67 12.42
C VAL A 833 -31.68 46.14 12.33
N ASP A 834 -32.77 45.46 12.13
CA ASP A 834 -32.81 44.06 11.82
C ASP A 834 -32.65 43.83 10.30
N LEU A 835 -31.47 43.44 9.89
CA LEU A 835 -31.10 43.19 8.50
C LEU A 835 -31.95 42.11 7.80
N ASN A 836 -32.60 41.22 8.55
CA ASN A 836 -33.40 40.14 7.97
C ASN A 836 -34.80 40.57 7.55
N THR A 837 -35.24 41.74 8.01
CA THR A 837 -36.59 42.30 7.72
C THR A 837 -36.56 43.44 6.67
N LEU A 838 -35.38 43.91 6.25
CA LEU A 838 -35.25 45.02 5.30
C LEU A 838 -35.42 44.58 3.85
N THR A 839 -36.27 45.33 3.13
CA THR A 839 -36.31 45.24 1.67
C THR A 839 -35.13 45.97 1.02
N PRO A 840 -34.72 45.63 -0.22
CA PRO A 840 -33.61 46.30 -0.90
C PRO A 840 -33.77 47.83 -1.01
N ILE A 841 -34.99 48.34 -1.14
CA ILE A 841 -35.28 49.79 -1.21
C ILE A 841 -35.09 50.44 0.16
N GLU A 842 -35.55 49.78 1.23
CA GLU A 842 -35.35 50.27 2.62
C GLU A 842 -33.88 50.27 3.01
N ALA A 843 -33.10 49.29 2.60
CA ALA A 843 -31.66 49.25 2.84
C ALA A 843 -30.92 50.40 2.16
N ILE A 844 -31.29 50.74 0.93
CA ILE A 844 -30.73 51.91 0.21
C ILE A 844 -31.13 53.22 0.90
N ASN A 845 -32.37 53.37 1.32
CA ASN A 845 -32.80 54.55 2.04
C ASN A 845 -32.09 54.72 3.38
N LEU A 846 -31.91 53.63 4.12
CA LEU A 846 -31.16 53.63 5.37
C LEU A 846 -29.69 54.00 5.16
N LEU A 847 -29.06 53.53 4.09
CA LEU A 847 -27.69 53.95 3.73
C LEU A 847 -27.60 55.45 3.40
N TYR A 848 -28.63 56.01 2.74
CA TYR A 848 -28.71 57.47 2.50
C TYR A 848 -28.88 58.24 3.80
N GLU A 849 -29.74 57.79 4.71
CA GLU A 849 -29.95 58.35 6.06
C GLU A 849 -28.66 58.35 6.86
N LEU A 850 -27.97 57.21 6.97
CA LEU A 850 -26.70 57.08 7.68
C LEU A 850 -25.60 57.94 7.08
N LYS A 851 -25.53 58.03 5.74
CA LYS A 851 -24.57 58.92 5.07
C LYS A 851 -24.85 60.42 5.30
N GLY A 852 -26.09 60.77 5.58
CA GLY A 852 -26.47 62.16 5.95
C GLY A 852 -26.19 62.52 7.42
N MET A 853 -25.88 61.49 8.28
CA MET A 853 -25.53 61.62 9.69
C MET A 853 -24.02 61.73 9.94
N ILE A 854 -23.20 61.36 8.94
CA ILE A 854 -21.75 61.52 8.92
C ILE A 854 -21.40 62.86 8.34
#